data_7c49981959a4463b185ca2d8b8d09ce4
#
_entry.id   7c49981959a4463b185ca2d8b8d09ce4
#
_cell.length_a   1.000
_cell.length_b   1.000
_cell.length_c   1.000
_cell.angle_alpha   90.00
_cell.angle_beta   90.00
_cell.angle_gamma   90.00
#
_symmetry.space_group_name_H-M   'P 1'
#
loop_
_entity.id
_entity.type
_entity.pdbx_description
1 polymer ?
#
loop_
_entity_poly.entity_id
_entity_poly.type
_entity_poly.pdbx_seq_one_letter_code
_entity_poly.pdbx_strand_id
1 'polypeptide(L)'
;MKLMILDGNSIVNRAFYGIRMLNAPDGTPTNAVYGFLTIFQRILELEQPQAVCVAFDVHAPTFRHEQYALYKAQRKPMPEELVVQMPLLKQTLDHMGIRRLELAGWEADDLLGTVAKRCEAAGWACEIVTGDKDSLQLITDTTHVCHVKTRMGQTETIEYTPEVFRAEYGFDPIHMIDLKALMGDSSDNIPGVPGIGEKTAKDLLVRFGTVADIYRDLDTLDIKPGVRKKLTEGRESAQLSFDLATIRTDAPIDFAPESAVWDRDYRPELYDWFRRLGFLKLSEKWGLQPADGAAAPENALPPLPTVDVTDSAALHTLEQAVTAAPYVAVLAPEGLDALTLCDGKACYALAWAQLGDDYNAFLRLLFSDRVRKAGHNIKDLMRALLAEGLPTGGFVFDTALAAYLLDATAGNYDLPRLAQAYLGGEAPDAQVVWALQPVLREKMDTLGMLPLYTDIELPLCPVLARMEHTGFLVDRKALYDFGESLTSAIEQLQQSIWACAGEPFNIQSPKQLGHVLFDELMLPAGKKTKTGWSTNAAVLEKLRGKHPIIDQILDYRMLTKLKSTYADGLLKEISADGRIHTNFQMTVTATGRLSSTEPNLQNIPVRRELGAQIRNMFVASPGKVLVDADYSQIELRLLAHIADDETMIAAFRSGEDIHAVTASQVFGVPLDEVTPLQRSHAKAVNFGIVYGISAFSLAQDIGVFQSEAKAYMDSYFAKYHGVRDYMKRIVEQAKADGYVTTLFGRRRDLPELRSSNFNLRSFGERVALNMPIQGTAADIIKAAMVRVDARMRAEGLEAKLLLQVHDELIVECPAAEAETVRAILIEEMEHVVDYRVPLLVDAKIGASWAEAH
;
A
#
# COMPACT_ATOMS: atom_id res chain seq x y z
N MET A 1 -0.38 9.58 -41.39
CA MET A 1 -1.14 8.90 -40.32
C MET A 1 -0.13 8.20 -39.40
N LYS A 2 -0.49 8.01 -38.14
CA LYS A 2 0.36 7.33 -37.13
C LYS A 2 -0.35 6.09 -36.64
N LEU A 3 0.33 4.96 -36.64
CA LEU A 3 -0.13 3.70 -36.06
C LEU A 3 0.69 3.40 -34.82
N MET A 4 0.00 2.99 -33.73
CA MET A 4 0.61 2.49 -32.51
C MET A 4 0.43 0.98 -32.43
N ILE A 5 1.54 0.24 -32.31
CA ILE A 5 1.51 -1.21 -32.08
C ILE A 5 2.13 -1.54 -30.73
N LEU A 6 1.42 -2.33 -29.92
CA LEU A 6 1.89 -2.75 -28.61
C LEU A 6 2.35 -4.21 -28.61
N ASP A 7 3.44 -4.47 -27.92
CA ASP A 7 3.84 -5.80 -27.48
C ASP A 7 2.97 -6.23 -26.29
N GLY A 8 1.94 -7.02 -26.56
CA GLY A 8 0.96 -7.42 -25.56
C GLY A 8 1.57 -8.21 -24.40
N ASN A 9 2.48 -9.13 -24.69
CA ASN A 9 3.11 -9.97 -23.70
C ASN A 9 4.07 -9.16 -22.80
N SER A 10 4.86 -8.28 -23.38
CA SER A 10 5.79 -7.45 -22.62
C SER A 10 5.05 -6.47 -21.70
N ILE A 11 4.02 -5.79 -22.21
CA ILE A 11 3.27 -4.79 -21.44
C ILE A 11 2.44 -5.45 -20.33
N VAL A 12 1.75 -6.58 -20.59
CA VAL A 12 0.95 -7.27 -19.58
C VAL A 12 1.81 -7.86 -18.45
N ASN A 13 2.99 -8.40 -18.77
CA ASN A 13 3.93 -8.85 -17.75
C ASN A 13 4.40 -7.69 -16.85
N ARG A 14 4.72 -6.53 -17.42
CA ARG A 14 5.08 -5.34 -16.65
C ARG A 14 3.95 -4.87 -15.76
N ALA A 15 2.73 -4.86 -16.27
CA ALA A 15 1.53 -4.52 -15.52
C ALA A 15 1.32 -5.46 -14.34
N PHE A 16 1.45 -6.76 -14.56
CA PHE A 16 1.30 -7.80 -13.54
C PHE A 16 2.24 -7.62 -12.35
N TYR A 17 3.54 -7.38 -12.62
CA TYR A 17 4.53 -7.16 -11.56
C TYR A 17 4.57 -5.72 -11.03
N GLY A 18 3.99 -4.77 -11.74
CA GLY A 18 3.97 -3.34 -11.38
C GLY A 18 2.82 -2.92 -10.49
N ILE A 19 1.72 -3.66 -10.48
CA ILE A 19 0.50 -3.34 -9.73
C ILE A 19 0.23 -4.43 -8.69
N ARG A 20 -0.22 -4.03 -7.51
CA ARG A 20 -0.68 -4.96 -6.48
C ARG A 20 -1.79 -5.84 -7.03
N MET A 21 -1.93 -7.05 -6.50
CA MET A 21 -3.01 -7.95 -6.87
C MET A 21 -4.36 -7.22 -6.72
N LEU A 22 -5.12 -7.21 -7.80
CA LEU A 22 -6.50 -6.75 -7.86
C LEU A 22 -7.34 -7.93 -8.33
N ASN A 23 -8.53 -8.07 -7.78
CA ASN A 23 -9.45 -9.12 -8.16
C ASN A 23 -10.77 -8.49 -8.61
N ALA A 24 -11.41 -9.15 -9.57
CA ALA A 24 -12.82 -8.91 -9.89
C ALA A 24 -13.71 -9.32 -8.70
N PRO A 25 -14.99 -8.93 -8.68
CA PRO A 25 -15.94 -9.32 -7.63
C PRO A 25 -16.07 -10.83 -7.42
N ASP A 26 -15.85 -11.64 -8.47
CA ASP A 26 -15.86 -13.10 -8.42
C ASP A 26 -14.53 -13.74 -7.93
N GLY A 27 -13.56 -12.91 -7.52
CA GLY A 27 -12.24 -13.33 -7.08
C GLY A 27 -11.21 -13.55 -8.20
N THR A 28 -11.57 -13.39 -9.46
CA THR A 28 -10.66 -13.55 -10.60
C THR A 28 -9.57 -12.46 -10.57
N PRO A 29 -8.26 -12.78 -10.67
CA PRO A 29 -7.21 -11.79 -10.75
C PRO A 29 -7.36 -10.86 -11.95
N THR A 30 -7.21 -9.53 -11.76
CA THR A 30 -7.40 -8.51 -12.81
C THR A 30 -6.32 -7.43 -12.84
N ASN A 31 -5.34 -7.48 -11.96
CA ASN A 31 -4.28 -6.46 -11.85
C ASN A 31 -3.48 -6.27 -13.14
N ALA A 32 -3.20 -7.33 -13.89
CA ALA A 32 -2.47 -7.25 -15.15
C ALA A 32 -3.28 -6.57 -16.25
N VAL A 33 -4.58 -6.89 -16.34
CA VAL A 33 -5.51 -6.26 -17.30
C VAL A 33 -5.66 -4.77 -16.97
N TYR A 34 -5.93 -4.45 -15.70
CA TYR A 34 -6.05 -3.06 -15.23
C TYR A 34 -4.78 -2.25 -15.52
N GLY A 35 -3.62 -2.82 -15.21
CA GLY A 35 -2.35 -2.17 -15.43
C GLY A 35 -2.02 -1.99 -16.91
N PHE A 36 -2.33 -2.98 -17.75
CA PHE A 36 -2.21 -2.86 -19.19
C PHE A 36 -3.04 -1.69 -19.73
N LEU A 37 -4.31 -1.60 -19.35
CA LEU A 37 -5.22 -0.52 -19.76
C LEU A 37 -4.75 0.84 -19.28
N THR A 38 -4.20 0.92 -18.07
CA THR A 38 -3.63 2.18 -17.52
C THR A 38 -2.40 2.64 -18.31
N ILE A 39 -1.50 1.71 -18.65
CA ILE A 39 -0.32 2.01 -19.49
C ILE A 39 -0.78 2.40 -20.90
N PHE A 40 -1.68 1.64 -21.48
CA PHE A 40 -2.27 1.88 -22.79
C PHE A 40 -2.87 3.28 -22.90
N GLN A 41 -3.75 3.65 -21.96
CA GLN A 41 -4.39 4.95 -21.95
C GLN A 41 -3.38 6.10 -21.86
N ARG A 42 -2.38 5.98 -20.97
CA ARG A 42 -1.36 7.00 -20.83
C ARG A 42 -0.58 7.23 -22.15
N ILE A 43 -0.21 6.16 -22.84
CA ILE A 43 0.53 6.26 -24.09
C ILE A 43 -0.39 6.78 -25.20
N LEU A 44 -1.65 6.36 -25.22
CA LEU A 44 -2.66 6.87 -26.15
C LEU A 44 -2.87 8.39 -26.03
N GLU A 45 -2.85 8.93 -24.81
CA GLU A 45 -2.95 10.37 -24.54
C GLU A 45 -1.70 11.13 -25.02
N LEU A 46 -0.52 10.51 -24.92
CA LEU A 46 0.75 11.11 -25.34
C LEU A 46 0.92 11.08 -26.89
N GLU A 47 0.67 9.92 -27.49
CA GLU A 47 1.01 9.66 -28.91
C GLU A 47 -0.09 9.98 -29.90
N GLN A 48 -1.35 10.02 -29.44
CA GLN A 48 -2.59 10.32 -30.19
C GLN A 48 -2.64 9.62 -31.57
N PRO A 49 -2.45 8.29 -31.64
CA PRO A 49 -2.45 7.55 -32.89
C PRO A 49 -3.85 7.52 -33.52
N GLN A 50 -3.91 7.36 -34.85
CA GLN A 50 -5.15 7.13 -35.58
C GLN A 50 -5.44 5.65 -35.82
N ALA A 51 -4.43 4.79 -35.63
CA ALA A 51 -4.58 3.35 -35.75
C ALA A 51 -3.88 2.65 -34.59
N VAL A 52 -4.46 1.55 -34.10
CA VAL A 52 -3.94 0.80 -32.97
C VAL A 52 -4.06 -0.70 -33.20
N CYS A 53 -2.99 -1.44 -32.91
CA CYS A 53 -3.06 -2.90 -32.84
C CYS A 53 -2.16 -3.44 -31.73
N VAL A 54 -2.38 -4.70 -31.34
CA VAL A 54 -1.61 -5.38 -30.28
C VAL A 54 -1.15 -6.73 -30.79
N ALA A 55 0.16 -7.00 -30.69
CA ALA A 55 0.75 -8.29 -31.03
C ALA A 55 0.91 -9.18 -29.78
N PHE A 56 0.63 -10.47 -29.91
CA PHE A 56 0.81 -11.46 -28.86
C PHE A 56 1.60 -12.67 -29.38
N ASP A 57 2.43 -13.23 -28.50
CA ASP A 57 3.03 -14.52 -28.72
C ASP A 57 1.97 -15.63 -28.64
N VAL A 58 2.12 -16.64 -29.49
CA VAL A 58 1.35 -17.88 -29.43
C VAL A 58 2.18 -18.97 -28.74
N HIS A 59 1.56 -19.78 -27.92
CA HIS A 59 2.25 -20.89 -27.26
C HIS A 59 2.55 -22.04 -28.26
N ALA A 60 3.50 -21.79 -29.17
CA ALA A 60 3.97 -22.73 -30.16
C ALA A 60 5.48 -22.54 -30.40
N PRO A 61 6.24 -23.57 -30.78
CA PRO A 61 7.62 -23.42 -31.21
C PRO A 61 7.73 -22.44 -32.37
N THR A 62 8.78 -21.62 -32.39
CA THR A 62 9.08 -20.68 -33.46
C THR A 62 10.29 -21.16 -34.27
N PHE A 63 10.54 -20.57 -35.42
CA PHE A 63 11.71 -20.90 -36.23
C PHE A 63 13.04 -20.74 -35.46
N ARG A 64 13.11 -19.89 -34.43
CA ARG A 64 14.28 -19.76 -33.54
C ARG A 64 14.50 -20.99 -32.67
N HIS A 65 13.43 -21.63 -32.24
CA HIS A 65 13.51 -22.90 -31.46
C HIS A 65 13.98 -24.06 -32.37
N GLU A 66 13.60 -24.05 -33.65
CA GLU A 66 14.08 -25.04 -34.65
C GLU A 66 15.57 -24.84 -34.95
N GLN A 67 16.03 -23.57 -34.99
CA GLN A 67 17.42 -23.23 -35.27
C GLN A 67 18.32 -23.45 -34.04
N TYR A 68 17.83 -23.23 -32.83
CA TYR A 68 18.58 -23.38 -31.57
C TYR A 68 17.70 -23.91 -30.44
N ALA A 69 17.84 -25.20 -30.16
CA ALA A 69 16.99 -25.90 -29.18
C ALA A 69 17.06 -25.35 -27.72
N LEU A 70 18.11 -24.61 -27.39
CA LEU A 70 18.29 -23.96 -26.09
C LEU A 70 17.73 -22.53 -26.04
N TYR A 71 17.17 -22.01 -27.13
CA TYR A 71 16.57 -20.71 -27.17
C TYR A 71 15.42 -20.57 -26.15
N LYS A 72 15.45 -19.57 -25.30
CA LYS A 72 14.48 -19.33 -24.20
C LYS A 72 14.26 -20.49 -23.21
N ALA A 73 15.13 -21.53 -23.24
CA ALA A 73 14.95 -22.74 -22.41
C ALA A 73 15.00 -22.47 -20.90
N GLN A 74 15.56 -21.35 -20.45
CA GLN A 74 15.64 -20.97 -19.04
C GLN A 74 14.47 -20.10 -18.56
N ARG A 75 13.54 -19.72 -19.44
CA ARG A 75 12.37 -18.91 -19.07
C ARG A 75 11.45 -19.72 -18.16
N LYS A 76 11.09 -19.12 -17.02
CA LYS A 76 10.10 -19.71 -16.11
C LYS A 76 8.72 -19.68 -16.75
N PRO A 77 7.86 -20.66 -16.45
CA PRO A 77 6.48 -20.62 -16.92
C PRO A 77 5.75 -19.37 -16.40
N MET A 78 4.75 -18.92 -17.13
CA MET A 78 3.90 -17.81 -16.75
C MET A 78 3.19 -18.15 -15.43
N PRO A 79 3.12 -17.21 -14.44
CA PRO A 79 2.35 -17.41 -13.21
C PRO A 79 0.88 -17.74 -13.50
N GLU A 80 0.29 -18.64 -12.72
CA GLU A 80 -1.11 -19.09 -12.92
C GLU A 80 -2.09 -17.90 -12.90
N GLU A 81 -1.87 -16.94 -12.01
CA GLU A 81 -2.69 -15.73 -11.90
C GLU A 81 -2.60 -14.84 -13.16
N LEU A 82 -1.49 -14.87 -13.89
CA LEU A 82 -1.36 -14.15 -15.16
C LEU A 82 -1.95 -14.96 -16.32
N VAL A 83 -1.83 -16.29 -16.30
CA VAL A 83 -2.43 -17.17 -17.31
C VAL A 83 -3.93 -16.94 -17.41
N VAL A 84 -4.61 -16.81 -16.28
CA VAL A 84 -6.06 -16.53 -16.22
C VAL A 84 -6.40 -15.15 -16.82
N GLN A 85 -5.51 -14.16 -16.69
CA GLN A 85 -5.75 -12.79 -17.14
C GLN A 85 -5.49 -12.59 -18.64
N MET A 86 -4.71 -13.45 -19.30
CA MET A 86 -4.44 -13.33 -20.74
C MET A 86 -5.69 -13.38 -21.62
N PRO A 87 -6.62 -14.35 -21.43
CA PRO A 87 -7.89 -14.37 -22.14
C PRO A 87 -8.76 -13.13 -21.84
N LEU A 88 -8.76 -12.66 -20.58
CA LEU A 88 -9.53 -11.49 -20.18
C LEU A 88 -9.01 -10.23 -20.90
N LEU A 89 -7.69 -10.05 -20.98
CA LEU A 89 -7.08 -8.94 -21.72
C LEU A 89 -7.45 -8.99 -23.20
N LYS A 90 -7.32 -10.17 -23.83
CA LYS A 90 -7.66 -10.35 -25.24
C LYS A 90 -9.13 -10.01 -25.53
N GLN A 91 -10.04 -10.47 -24.66
CA GLN A 91 -11.46 -10.16 -24.76
C GLN A 91 -11.73 -8.66 -24.54
N THR A 92 -11.02 -8.04 -23.59
CA THR A 92 -11.09 -6.57 -23.38
C THR A 92 -10.75 -5.81 -24.68
N LEU A 93 -9.64 -6.18 -25.33
CA LEU A 93 -9.23 -5.55 -26.59
C LEU A 93 -10.26 -5.78 -27.72
N ASP A 94 -10.89 -6.94 -27.76
CA ASP A 94 -11.98 -7.24 -28.71
C ASP A 94 -13.21 -6.36 -28.47
N HIS A 95 -13.61 -6.14 -27.21
CA HIS A 95 -14.68 -5.19 -26.85
C HIS A 95 -14.32 -3.73 -27.12
N MET A 96 -13.01 -3.40 -27.08
CA MET A 96 -12.52 -2.08 -27.45
C MET A 96 -12.44 -1.86 -28.97
N GLY A 97 -12.66 -2.91 -29.78
CA GLY A 97 -12.53 -2.85 -31.25
C GLY A 97 -11.06 -2.77 -31.70
N ILE A 98 -10.09 -3.13 -30.83
CA ILE A 98 -8.67 -3.08 -31.17
C ILE A 98 -8.24 -4.38 -31.84
N ARG A 99 -7.56 -4.24 -33.00
CA ARG A 99 -7.06 -5.39 -33.75
C ARG A 99 -5.92 -6.08 -33.04
N ARG A 100 -6.05 -7.41 -32.86
CA ARG A 100 -4.99 -8.27 -32.33
C ARG A 100 -4.27 -9.03 -33.43
N LEU A 101 -2.96 -9.25 -33.29
CA LEU A 101 -2.13 -9.99 -34.19
C LEU A 101 -1.46 -11.15 -33.45
N GLU A 102 -1.65 -12.34 -33.98
CA GLU A 102 -1.12 -13.60 -33.43
C GLU A 102 -0.80 -14.53 -34.60
N LEU A 103 0.40 -15.13 -34.63
CA LEU A 103 0.80 -16.04 -35.69
C LEU A 103 1.67 -17.19 -35.15
N ALA A 104 1.22 -18.43 -35.31
CA ALA A 104 1.97 -19.59 -34.89
C ALA A 104 3.28 -19.72 -35.67
N GLY A 105 4.37 -20.05 -35.00
CA GLY A 105 5.71 -20.16 -35.61
C GLY A 105 6.49 -18.85 -35.64
N TRP A 106 5.87 -17.71 -35.25
CA TRP A 106 6.48 -16.39 -35.21
C TRP A 106 6.34 -15.80 -33.80
N GLU A 107 7.24 -14.90 -33.43
CA GLU A 107 7.19 -14.17 -32.17
C GLU A 107 6.50 -12.81 -32.33
N ALA A 108 5.96 -12.27 -31.24
CA ALA A 108 5.34 -10.94 -31.25
C ALA A 108 6.28 -9.87 -31.83
N ASP A 109 7.58 -9.94 -31.52
CA ASP A 109 8.59 -9.00 -32.04
C ASP A 109 8.67 -9.02 -33.57
N ASP A 110 8.56 -10.18 -34.22
CA ASP A 110 8.55 -10.29 -35.69
C ASP A 110 7.26 -9.68 -36.27
N LEU A 111 6.14 -9.76 -35.53
CA LEU A 111 4.89 -9.09 -35.92
C LEU A 111 5.02 -7.57 -35.77
N LEU A 112 5.67 -7.08 -34.70
CA LEU A 112 5.99 -5.65 -34.55
C LEU A 112 6.82 -5.14 -35.72
N GLY A 113 7.91 -5.85 -36.06
CA GLY A 113 8.78 -5.51 -37.18
C GLY A 113 8.08 -5.54 -38.54
N THR A 114 7.20 -6.54 -38.76
CA THR A 114 6.43 -6.65 -40.00
C THR A 114 5.41 -5.51 -40.16
N VAL A 115 4.70 -5.16 -39.07
CA VAL A 115 3.75 -4.03 -39.07
C VAL A 115 4.49 -2.71 -39.32
N ALA A 116 5.59 -2.46 -38.61
CA ALA A 116 6.41 -1.26 -38.80
C ALA A 116 6.85 -1.11 -40.27
N LYS A 117 7.32 -2.20 -40.90
CA LYS A 117 7.73 -2.21 -42.31
C LYS A 117 6.57 -1.94 -43.28
N ARG A 118 5.36 -2.43 -42.93
CA ARG A 118 4.15 -2.13 -43.72
C ARG A 118 3.67 -0.70 -43.57
N CYS A 119 3.82 -0.12 -42.40
CA CYS A 119 3.54 1.30 -42.14
C CYS A 119 4.50 2.17 -42.97
N GLU A 120 5.81 1.85 -42.96
CA GLU A 120 6.81 2.55 -43.74
C GLU A 120 6.47 2.51 -45.25
N ALA A 121 6.13 1.33 -45.77
CA ALA A 121 5.75 1.15 -47.17
C ALA A 121 4.47 1.91 -47.55
N ALA A 122 3.54 2.11 -46.59
CA ALA A 122 2.30 2.89 -46.77
C ALA A 122 2.50 4.39 -46.52
N GLY A 123 3.68 4.85 -46.11
CA GLY A 123 3.96 6.25 -45.77
C GLY A 123 3.35 6.68 -44.43
N TRP A 124 3.19 5.75 -43.50
CA TRP A 124 2.67 6.01 -42.16
C TRP A 124 3.82 6.02 -41.13
N ALA A 125 3.68 6.85 -40.10
CA ALA A 125 4.52 6.73 -38.92
C ALA A 125 4.08 5.52 -38.06
N CYS A 126 5.06 4.86 -37.43
CA CYS A 126 4.79 3.72 -36.55
C CYS A 126 5.41 3.97 -35.17
N GLU A 127 4.60 3.78 -34.11
CA GLU A 127 5.05 3.81 -32.71
C GLU A 127 4.97 2.41 -32.13
N ILE A 128 6.12 1.81 -31.83
CA ILE A 128 6.20 0.48 -31.18
C ILE A 128 6.26 0.68 -29.67
N VAL A 129 5.28 0.16 -28.96
CA VAL A 129 5.21 0.21 -27.49
C VAL A 129 5.62 -1.13 -26.91
N THR A 130 6.78 -1.19 -26.30
CA THR A 130 7.30 -2.43 -25.69
C THR A 130 8.15 -2.14 -24.46
N GLY A 131 8.33 -3.13 -23.63
CA GLY A 131 9.32 -3.11 -22.56
C GLY A 131 10.61 -3.85 -22.92
N ASP A 132 10.71 -4.40 -24.12
CA ASP A 132 11.89 -5.08 -24.62
C ASP A 132 12.79 -4.13 -25.41
N LYS A 133 14.09 -4.21 -25.18
CA LYS A 133 15.08 -3.41 -25.89
C LYS A 133 15.46 -3.98 -27.26
N ASP A 134 15.07 -5.20 -27.54
CA ASP A 134 15.38 -5.86 -28.79
C ASP A 134 14.67 -5.17 -29.96
N SER A 135 13.46 -4.66 -29.71
CA SER A 135 12.71 -3.85 -30.68
C SER A 135 13.40 -2.52 -31.06
N LEU A 136 14.44 -2.08 -30.34
CA LEU A 136 15.20 -0.87 -30.69
C LEU A 136 15.92 -0.99 -32.06
N GLN A 137 16.16 -2.22 -32.55
CA GLN A 137 16.69 -2.46 -33.90
C GLN A 137 15.75 -2.02 -35.03
N LEU A 138 14.45 -1.84 -34.72
CA LEU A 138 13.39 -1.47 -35.66
C LEU A 138 13.26 0.06 -35.86
N ILE A 139 13.99 0.87 -35.09
CA ILE A 139 13.92 2.33 -35.16
C ILE A 139 14.40 2.82 -36.51
N THR A 140 13.59 3.64 -37.19
CA THR A 140 13.89 4.38 -38.40
C THR A 140 13.41 5.82 -38.28
N ASP A 141 13.54 6.64 -39.31
CA ASP A 141 13.03 8.00 -39.36
C ASP A 141 11.49 8.08 -39.25
N THR A 142 10.79 6.97 -39.51
CA THR A 142 9.32 6.88 -39.45
C THR A 142 8.82 5.89 -38.40
N THR A 143 9.67 5.07 -37.85
CA THR A 143 9.35 4.10 -36.79
C THR A 143 10.09 4.45 -35.50
N HIS A 144 9.38 4.77 -34.45
CA HIS A 144 9.93 5.04 -33.12
C HIS A 144 9.55 3.93 -32.13
N VAL A 145 10.26 3.87 -30.99
CA VAL A 145 10.00 2.90 -29.93
C VAL A 145 9.75 3.61 -28.61
N CYS A 146 8.53 3.53 -28.13
CA CYS A 146 8.16 3.91 -26.77
C CYS A 146 8.50 2.77 -25.83
N HIS A 147 9.66 2.85 -25.19
CA HIS A 147 10.13 1.83 -24.27
C HIS A 147 9.55 2.05 -22.87
N VAL A 148 8.69 1.12 -22.42
CA VAL A 148 8.01 1.15 -21.12
C VAL A 148 8.89 0.51 -20.05
N LYS A 149 9.07 1.22 -18.92
CA LYS A 149 9.77 0.71 -17.73
C LYS A 149 8.85 0.87 -16.51
N THR A 150 8.74 -0.18 -15.70
CA THR A 150 8.02 -0.11 -14.42
C THR A 150 9.02 -0.26 -13.27
N ARG A 151 9.01 0.69 -12.33
CA ARG A 151 9.86 0.66 -11.14
C ARG A 151 9.07 1.12 -9.93
N MET A 152 9.01 0.29 -8.87
CA MET A 152 8.29 0.57 -7.62
C MET A 152 6.83 1.03 -7.82
N GLY A 153 6.11 0.41 -8.76
CA GLY A 153 4.72 0.75 -9.07
C GLY A 153 4.54 2.00 -9.95
N GLN A 154 5.62 2.68 -10.34
CA GLN A 154 5.57 3.80 -11.30
C GLN A 154 6.01 3.33 -12.68
N THR A 155 5.23 3.68 -13.69
CA THR A 155 5.54 3.42 -15.10
C THR A 155 6.16 4.65 -15.72
N GLU A 156 7.39 4.51 -16.24
CA GLU A 156 8.11 5.52 -17.01
C GLU A 156 8.16 5.10 -18.45
N THR A 157 8.05 6.03 -19.38
CA THR A 157 8.21 5.81 -20.82
C THR A 157 9.41 6.59 -21.34
N ILE A 158 10.17 5.99 -22.23
CA ILE A 158 11.26 6.65 -22.96
C ILE A 158 10.98 6.46 -24.45
N GLU A 159 10.80 7.55 -25.16
CA GLU A 159 10.71 7.54 -26.62
C GLU A 159 12.12 7.46 -27.22
N TYR A 160 12.37 6.43 -28.01
CA TYR A 160 13.60 6.27 -28.76
C TYR A 160 13.37 6.64 -30.23
N THR A 161 13.92 7.79 -30.64
CA THR A 161 14.13 8.18 -32.04
C THR A 161 15.55 7.77 -32.46
N PRO A 162 15.90 7.82 -33.77
CA PRO A 162 17.28 7.56 -34.20
C PRO A 162 18.31 8.42 -33.46
N GLU A 163 17.99 9.71 -33.18
CA GLU A 163 18.87 10.65 -32.47
C GLU A 163 19.11 10.23 -31.03
N VAL A 164 18.03 9.92 -30.31
CA VAL A 164 18.08 9.50 -28.89
C VAL A 164 18.86 8.19 -28.78
N PHE A 165 18.63 7.26 -29.69
CA PHE A 165 19.35 6.00 -29.73
C PHE A 165 20.86 6.20 -29.98
N ARG A 166 21.23 6.97 -31.03
CA ARG A 166 22.64 7.27 -31.30
C ARG A 166 23.35 7.97 -30.16
N ALA A 167 22.67 8.86 -29.47
CA ALA A 167 23.22 9.56 -28.29
C ALA A 167 23.51 8.58 -27.13
N GLU A 168 22.68 7.55 -26.94
CA GLU A 168 22.87 6.54 -25.88
C GLU A 168 23.87 5.45 -26.28
N TYR A 169 23.80 4.95 -27.49
CA TYR A 169 24.55 3.77 -27.94
C TYR A 169 25.80 4.08 -28.76
N GLY A 170 25.83 5.18 -29.49
CA GLY A 170 26.96 5.63 -30.30
C GLY A 170 27.05 4.99 -31.71
N PHE A 171 26.01 4.25 -32.14
CA PHE A 171 25.88 3.64 -33.47
C PHE A 171 24.40 3.65 -33.90
N ASP A 172 24.10 3.24 -35.12
CA ASP A 172 22.74 3.24 -35.65
C ASP A 172 21.88 2.13 -35.07
N PRO A 173 20.54 2.34 -34.91
CA PRO A 173 19.61 1.39 -34.29
C PRO A 173 19.69 -0.04 -34.80
N ILE A 174 19.82 -0.23 -36.10
CA ILE A 174 19.93 -1.56 -36.73
C ILE A 174 21.09 -2.40 -36.17
N HIS A 175 22.17 -1.75 -35.69
CA HIS A 175 23.32 -2.43 -35.10
C HIS A 175 23.11 -2.90 -33.64
N MET A 176 21.88 -2.77 -33.12
CA MET A 176 21.49 -3.49 -31.91
C MET A 176 21.59 -5.01 -32.12
N ILE A 177 21.36 -5.48 -33.33
CA ILE A 177 21.55 -6.90 -33.74
C ILE A 177 23.03 -7.29 -33.56
N ASP A 178 23.93 -6.46 -34.06
CA ASP A 178 25.39 -6.67 -33.96
C ASP A 178 25.87 -6.66 -32.49
N LEU A 179 25.28 -5.77 -31.67
CA LEU A 179 25.57 -5.73 -30.25
C LEU A 179 25.20 -7.05 -29.57
N LYS A 180 24.00 -7.55 -29.83
CA LYS A 180 23.51 -8.83 -29.28
C LYS A 180 24.29 -10.03 -29.84
N ALA A 181 24.71 -9.99 -31.11
CA ALA A 181 25.54 -11.01 -31.70
C ALA A 181 26.91 -11.16 -30.99
N LEU A 182 27.48 -10.06 -30.50
CA LEU A 182 28.76 -10.10 -29.78
C LEU A 182 28.59 -10.41 -28.30
N MET A 183 27.67 -9.74 -27.60
CA MET A 183 27.52 -9.88 -26.12
C MET A 183 26.62 -11.05 -25.70
N GLY A 184 25.77 -11.55 -26.58
CA GLY A 184 24.70 -12.48 -26.25
C GLY A 184 23.54 -11.84 -25.51
N ASP A 185 22.55 -12.67 -25.17
CA ASP A 185 21.44 -12.31 -24.29
C ASP A 185 21.11 -13.47 -23.32
N SER A 186 21.31 -13.22 -22.03
CA SER A 186 21.02 -14.22 -21.02
C SER A 186 19.52 -14.47 -20.79
N SER A 187 18.64 -13.49 -21.14
CA SER A 187 17.19 -13.64 -20.98
C SER A 187 16.60 -14.59 -22.01
N ASP A 188 17.16 -14.59 -23.22
CA ASP A 188 16.73 -15.43 -24.35
C ASP A 188 17.67 -16.61 -24.62
N ASN A 189 18.69 -16.73 -23.77
CA ASN A 189 19.73 -17.75 -23.90
C ASN A 189 20.47 -17.68 -25.23
N ILE A 190 20.69 -16.46 -25.76
CA ILE A 190 21.52 -16.20 -26.93
C ILE A 190 22.99 -16.18 -26.50
N PRO A 191 23.86 -17.04 -27.07
CA PRO A 191 25.17 -17.29 -26.47
C PRO A 191 26.17 -16.14 -26.61
N GLY A 192 26.12 -15.34 -27.68
CA GLY A 192 27.12 -14.33 -27.97
C GLY A 192 28.51 -14.90 -28.16
N VAL A 193 29.53 -14.04 -28.10
CA VAL A 193 30.96 -14.44 -28.09
C VAL A 193 31.40 -14.64 -26.63
N PRO A 194 31.82 -15.83 -26.21
CA PRO A 194 32.18 -16.10 -24.83
C PRO A 194 33.23 -15.14 -24.30
N GLY A 195 32.89 -14.42 -23.21
CA GLY A 195 33.78 -13.45 -22.57
C GLY A 195 33.84 -12.06 -23.21
N ILE A 196 32.97 -11.76 -24.18
CA ILE A 196 32.71 -10.41 -24.68
C ILE A 196 31.44 -9.91 -24.03
N GLY A 197 31.53 -8.91 -23.14
CA GLY A 197 30.40 -8.27 -22.52
C GLY A 197 30.01 -6.96 -23.18
N GLU A 198 28.91 -6.35 -22.77
CA GLU A 198 28.29 -5.15 -23.36
C GLU A 198 29.29 -4.01 -23.63
N LYS A 199 30.12 -3.68 -22.64
CA LYS A 199 31.13 -2.59 -22.79
C LYS A 199 32.12 -2.86 -23.91
N THR A 200 32.58 -4.11 -24.05
CA THR A 200 33.55 -4.47 -25.09
C THR A 200 32.87 -4.55 -26.45
N ALA A 201 31.66 -5.12 -26.48
CA ALA A 201 30.90 -5.20 -27.74
C ALA A 201 30.57 -3.80 -28.29
N LYS A 202 30.10 -2.90 -27.39
CA LYS A 202 29.82 -1.49 -27.75
C LYS A 202 31.07 -0.76 -28.26
N ASP A 203 32.23 -0.90 -27.60
CA ASP A 203 33.50 -0.31 -28.04
C ASP A 203 33.91 -0.80 -29.43
N LEU A 204 33.76 -2.11 -29.69
CA LEU A 204 34.08 -2.69 -31.01
C LEU A 204 33.17 -2.13 -32.11
N LEU A 205 31.86 -2.02 -31.88
CA LEU A 205 30.92 -1.50 -32.90
C LEU A 205 31.13 -0.02 -33.18
N VAL A 206 31.35 0.79 -32.14
CA VAL A 206 31.61 2.24 -32.30
C VAL A 206 32.92 2.49 -33.08
N ARG A 207 33.94 1.64 -32.90
CA ARG A 207 35.24 1.82 -33.55
C ARG A 207 35.35 1.17 -34.93
N PHE A 208 34.67 0.06 -35.13
CA PHE A 208 34.94 -0.78 -36.31
C PHE A 208 33.69 -1.12 -37.15
N GLY A 209 32.53 -0.63 -36.75
CA GLY A 209 31.28 -0.85 -37.49
C GLY A 209 30.57 -2.18 -37.14
N THR A 210 30.10 -2.88 -38.17
CA THR A 210 29.29 -4.09 -38.00
C THR A 210 30.09 -5.31 -37.55
N VAL A 211 29.41 -6.34 -37.07
CA VAL A 211 30.02 -7.66 -36.80
C VAL A 211 30.68 -8.21 -38.07
N ALA A 212 30.08 -8.02 -39.24
CA ALA A 212 30.67 -8.43 -40.52
C ALA A 212 31.98 -7.70 -40.80
N ASP A 213 32.06 -6.39 -40.57
CA ASP A 213 33.31 -5.60 -40.74
C ASP A 213 34.38 -6.04 -39.75
N ILE A 214 34.01 -6.25 -38.50
CA ILE A 214 34.89 -6.72 -37.42
C ILE A 214 35.54 -8.07 -37.84
N TYR A 215 34.75 -9.02 -38.32
CA TYR A 215 35.26 -10.33 -38.72
C TYR A 215 35.98 -10.35 -40.06
N ARG A 216 35.66 -9.43 -40.97
CA ARG A 216 36.40 -9.24 -42.22
C ARG A 216 37.83 -8.78 -41.97
N ASP A 217 38.00 -7.80 -41.06
CA ASP A 217 39.27 -7.13 -40.82
C ASP A 217 39.95 -7.58 -39.51
N LEU A 218 39.47 -8.67 -38.87
CA LEU A 218 39.81 -9.12 -37.52
C LEU A 218 41.34 -9.17 -37.27
N ASP A 219 42.13 -9.60 -38.22
CA ASP A 219 43.57 -9.76 -38.07
C ASP A 219 44.32 -8.43 -38.00
N THR A 220 43.77 -7.36 -38.57
CA THR A 220 44.38 -6.03 -38.67
C THR A 220 43.83 -5.01 -37.65
N LEU A 221 42.72 -5.31 -36.97
CA LEU A 221 42.11 -4.39 -36.03
C LEU A 221 43.04 -4.09 -34.86
N ASP A 222 43.06 -2.83 -34.41
CA ASP A 222 43.79 -2.42 -33.19
C ASP A 222 42.96 -2.79 -31.94
N ILE A 223 43.02 -4.06 -31.54
CA ILE A 223 42.35 -4.62 -30.37
C ILE A 223 43.29 -5.48 -29.54
N LYS A 224 42.99 -5.64 -28.25
CA LYS A 224 43.80 -6.45 -27.33
C LYS A 224 43.88 -7.91 -27.84
N PRO A 225 45.04 -8.57 -27.74
CA PRO A 225 45.21 -9.96 -28.20
C PRO A 225 44.16 -10.93 -27.60
N GLY A 226 43.79 -10.77 -26.34
CA GLY A 226 42.78 -11.60 -25.68
C GLY A 226 41.37 -11.39 -26.25
N VAL A 227 41.02 -10.19 -26.75
CA VAL A 227 39.74 -9.92 -27.40
C VAL A 227 39.75 -10.55 -28.78
N ARG A 228 40.85 -10.38 -29.57
CA ARG A 228 41.03 -11.00 -30.89
C ARG A 228 40.85 -12.53 -30.80
N LYS A 229 41.53 -13.19 -29.85
CA LYS A 229 41.39 -14.63 -29.63
C LYS A 229 39.96 -15.05 -29.41
N LYS A 230 39.22 -14.36 -28.52
CA LYS A 230 37.80 -14.64 -28.21
C LYS A 230 36.91 -14.49 -29.47
N LEU A 231 37.11 -13.43 -30.24
CA LEU A 231 36.37 -13.22 -31.49
C LEU A 231 36.66 -14.33 -32.49
N THR A 232 37.92 -14.75 -32.63
CA THR A 232 38.30 -15.83 -33.55
C THR A 232 37.62 -17.16 -33.13
N GLU A 233 37.71 -17.51 -31.86
CA GLU A 233 37.11 -18.75 -31.31
C GLU A 233 35.58 -18.70 -31.32
N GLY A 234 34.95 -17.53 -31.16
CA GLY A 234 33.52 -17.31 -31.05
C GLY A 234 32.81 -16.98 -32.38
N ARG A 235 33.45 -17.09 -33.56
CA ARG A 235 32.88 -16.65 -34.83
C ARG A 235 31.52 -17.32 -35.14
N GLU A 236 31.43 -18.63 -35.01
CA GLU A 236 30.20 -19.39 -35.27
C GLU A 236 29.08 -18.99 -34.27
N SER A 237 29.45 -18.81 -32.99
CA SER A 237 28.54 -18.38 -31.97
C SER A 237 28.00 -16.97 -32.20
N ALA A 238 28.84 -16.06 -32.69
CA ALA A 238 28.42 -14.71 -33.08
C ALA A 238 27.43 -14.73 -34.26
N GLN A 239 27.69 -15.58 -35.27
CA GLN A 239 26.77 -15.70 -36.42
C GLN A 239 25.41 -16.28 -36.00
N LEU A 240 25.42 -17.36 -35.20
CA LEU A 240 24.18 -17.91 -34.63
C LEU A 240 23.40 -16.86 -33.81
N SER A 241 24.13 -16.12 -32.98
CA SER A 241 23.54 -15.07 -32.12
C SER A 241 23.00 -13.90 -32.95
N PHE A 242 23.65 -13.54 -34.07
CA PHE A 242 23.15 -12.55 -35.02
C PHE A 242 21.80 -12.99 -35.61
N ASP A 243 21.72 -14.23 -36.08
CA ASP A 243 20.51 -14.76 -36.69
C ASP A 243 19.37 -14.86 -35.69
N LEU A 244 19.63 -15.28 -34.42
CA LEU A 244 18.63 -15.39 -33.34
C LEU A 244 18.15 -14.01 -32.87
N ALA A 245 19.04 -12.99 -32.80
CA ALA A 245 18.72 -11.65 -32.35
C ALA A 245 17.99 -10.81 -33.41
N THR A 246 18.01 -11.23 -34.66
CA THR A 246 17.40 -10.50 -35.77
C THR A 246 15.88 -10.63 -35.72
N ILE A 247 15.19 -9.51 -35.64
CA ILE A 247 13.72 -9.46 -35.76
C ILE A 247 13.39 -9.49 -37.27
N ARG A 248 12.56 -10.45 -37.65
CA ARG A 248 12.11 -10.60 -39.02
C ARG A 248 10.94 -9.65 -39.30
N THR A 249 10.92 -9.08 -40.49
CA THR A 249 9.93 -8.07 -40.91
C THR A 249 9.04 -8.56 -42.07
N ASP A 250 9.02 -9.87 -42.29
CA ASP A 250 8.37 -10.54 -43.42
C ASP A 250 7.34 -11.59 -42.96
N ALA A 251 6.82 -11.50 -41.75
CA ALA A 251 5.81 -12.41 -41.23
C ALA A 251 4.56 -12.44 -42.15
N PRO A 252 4.05 -13.62 -42.51
CA PRO A 252 2.92 -13.78 -43.43
C PRO A 252 1.57 -13.47 -42.78
N ILE A 253 1.41 -12.26 -42.25
CA ILE A 253 0.16 -11.78 -41.66
C ILE A 253 -0.73 -11.10 -42.70
N ASP A 254 -2.04 -11.27 -42.58
CA ASP A 254 -2.99 -10.48 -43.37
C ASP A 254 -3.27 -9.16 -42.64
N PHE A 255 -2.46 -8.13 -42.96
CA PHE A 255 -2.51 -6.83 -42.30
C PHE A 255 -2.22 -5.70 -43.29
N ALA A 256 -3.06 -4.69 -43.26
CA ALA A 256 -2.79 -3.38 -43.84
C ALA A 256 -2.99 -2.31 -42.74
N PRO A 257 -2.19 -1.22 -42.70
CA PRO A 257 -2.30 -0.20 -41.65
C PRO A 257 -3.72 0.38 -41.50
N GLU A 258 -4.44 0.52 -42.61
CA GLU A 258 -5.83 1.01 -42.64
C GLU A 258 -6.80 0.11 -41.87
N SER A 259 -6.51 -1.18 -41.80
CA SER A 259 -7.33 -2.16 -41.08
C SER A 259 -7.23 -2.05 -39.56
N ALA A 260 -6.32 -1.25 -39.06
CA ALA A 260 -6.11 -0.98 -37.65
C ALA A 260 -6.56 0.44 -37.25
N VAL A 261 -7.18 1.19 -38.17
CA VAL A 261 -7.78 2.50 -37.84
C VAL A 261 -8.81 2.30 -36.71
N TRP A 262 -8.67 3.12 -35.68
CA TRP A 262 -9.45 2.99 -34.47
C TRP A 262 -10.04 4.35 -34.07
N ASP A 263 -11.35 4.48 -34.21
CA ASP A 263 -12.13 5.69 -33.97
C ASP A 263 -12.57 5.88 -32.52
N ARG A 264 -12.17 4.94 -31.65
CA ARG A 264 -12.59 4.85 -30.23
C ARG A 264 -14.07 4.56 -30.06
N ASP A 265 -14.72 3.99 -31.07
CA ASP A 265 -16.07 3.47 -30.97
C ASP A 265 -16.03 2.12 -30.24
N TYR A 266 -16.27 2.18 -28.93
CA TYR A 266 -16.26 1.01 -28.08
C TYR A 266 -17.51 0.19 -28.28
N ARG A 267 -17.37 -1.13 -28.32
CA ARG A 267 -18.54 -2.01 -28.35
C ARG A 267 -19.38 -1.81 -27.09
N PRO A 268 -20.72 -1.83 -27.18
CA PRO A 268 -21.61 -1.61 -26.04
C PRO A 268 -21.32 -2.55 -24.85
N GLU A 269 -20.87 -3.77 -25.14
CA GLU A 269 -20.53 -4.78 -24.13
C GLU A 269 -19.30 -4.41 -23.26
N LEU A 270 -18.51 -3.42 -23.66
CA LEU A 270 -17.33 -3.00 -22.89
C LEU A 270 -17.70 -2.44 -21.52
N TYR A 271 -18.83 -1.73 -21.40
CA TYR A 271 -19.32 -1.22 -20.13
C TYR A 271 -19.59 -2.36 -19.13
N ASP A 272 -20.38 -3.37 -19.54
CA ASP A 272 -20.70 -4.52 -18.69
C ASP A 272 -19.47 -5.38 -18.41
N TRP A 273 -18.55 -5.48 -19.38
CA TRP A 273 -17.27 -6.17 -19.21
C TRP A 273 -16.40 -5.50 -18.16
N PHE A 274 -16.29 -4.17 -18.17
CA PHE A 274 -15.53 -3.43 -17.15
C PHE A 274 -16.15 -3.56 -15.77
N ARG A 275 -17.48 -3.57 -15.69
CA ARG A 275 -18.20 -3.83 -14.43
C ARG A 275 -17.85 -5.22 -13.87
N ARG A 276 -17.92 -6.24 -14.72
CA ARG A 276 -17.54 -7.61 -14.34
C ARG A 276 -16.11 -7.70 -13.82
N LEU A 277 -15.17 -6.98 -14.44
CA LEU A 277 -13.77 -6.94 -14.02
C LEU A 277 -13.49 -6.04 -12.80
N GLY A 278 -14.49 -5.26 -12.32
CA GLY A 278 -14.33 -4.32 -11.22
C GLY A 278 -13.64 -3.00 -11.61
N PHE A 279 -13.67 -2.61 -12.90
CA PHE A 279 -12.97 -1.44 -13.43
C PHE A 279 -13.83 -0.17 -13.49
N LEU A 280 -14.60 0.12 -12.42
CA LEU A 280 -15.56 1.23 -12.40
C LEU A 280 -14.90 2.59 -12.72
N LYS A 281 -13.76 2.90 -12.10
CA LYS A 281 -13.03 4.16 -12.35
C LYS A 281 -12.52 4.29 -13.78
N LEU A 282 -12.15 3.18 -14.44
CA LEU A 282 -11.78 3.20 -15.85
C LEU A 282 -13.01 3.41 -16.74
N SER A 283 -14.15 2.81 -16.38
CA SER A 283 -15.44 3.00 -17.07
C SER A 283 -15.85 4.46 -17.06
N GLU A 284 -15.82 5.11 -15.89
CA GLU A 284 -16.11 6.55 -15.74
C GLU A 284 -15.12 7.41 -16.55
N LYS A 285 -13.83 7.16 -16.39
CA LYS A 285 -12.76 7.92 -17.09
C LYS A 285 -12.87 7.82 -18.61
N TRP A 286 -13.36 6.69 -19.12
CA TRP A 286 -13.54 6.48 -20.55
C TRP A 286 -14.93 6.87 -21.04
N GLY A 287 -15.80 7.38 -20.16
CA GLY A 287 -17.15 7.84 -20.50
C GLY A 287 -18.07 6.73 -21.03
N LEU A 288 -17.80 5.47 -20.61
CA LEU A 288 -18.60 4.33 -21.04
C LEU A 288 -19.99 4.42 -20.43
N GLN A 289 -21.00 4.13 -21.24
CA GLN A 289 -22.40 4.11 -20.83
C GLN A 289 -23.00 2.72 -21.07
N PRO A 290 -24.02 2.32 -20.30
CA PRO A 290 -24.79 1.11 -20.62
C PRO A 290 -25.34 1.17 -22.04
N ALA A 291 -25.45 0.04 -22.71
CA ALA A 291 -26.10 -0.03 -24.01
C ALA A 291 -27.55 0.44 -23.92
N ASP A 292 -27.98 1.28 -24.85
CA ASP A 292 -29.40 1.71 -24.94
C ASP A 292 -30.33 0.48 -25.00
N GLY A 293 -31.19 0.31 -23.98
CA GLY A 293 -32.10 -0.82 -23.87
C GLY A 293 -31.50 -2.09 -23.23
N ALA A 294 -30.28 -2.04 -22.67
CA ALA A 294 -29.79 -3.14 -21.88
C ALA A 294 -30.72 -3.37 -20.67
N ALA A 295 -31.29 -4.58 -20.57
CA ALA A 295 -32.01 -4.98 -19.38
C ALA A 295 -31.10 -4.80 -18.17
N ALA A 296 -31.62 -4.25 -17.06
CA ALA A 296 -30.94 -4.22 -15.81
C ALA A 296 -30.36 -5.62 -15.55
N PRO A 297 -29.09 -5.73 -14.99
CA PRO A 297 -28.51 -7.03 -14.72
C PRO A 297 -29.51 -7.91 -13.97
N GLU A 298 -29.61 -9.19 -14.33
CA GLU A 298 -30.57 -10.15 -13.74
C GLU A 298 -30.60 -10.15 -12.20
N ASN A 299 -29.55 -9.61 -11.57
CA ASN A 299 -29.37 -9.50 -10.12
C ASN A 299 -29.40 -8.05 -9.59
N ALA A 300 -29.76 -7.04 -10.40
CA ALA A 300 -29.92 -5.70 -9.87
C ALA A 300 -31.09 -5.66 -8.86
N LEU A 301 -30.88 -5.00 -7.73
CA LEU A 301 -31.95 -4.74 -6.78
C LEU A 301 -33.09 -3.99 -7.51
N PRO A 302 -34.34 -4.49 -7.46
CA PRO A 302 -35.43 -3.74 -8.05
C PRO A 302 -35.50 -2.36 -7.38
N PRO A 303 -35.54 -1.25 -8.16
CA PRO A 303 -35.59 0.08 -7.58
C PRO A 303 -36.85 0.27 -6.75
N LEU A 304 -36.67 0.71 -5.51
CA LEU A 304 -37.80 1.09 -4.65
C LEU A 304 -38.34 2.47 -5.06
N PRO A 305 -39.64 2.74 -4.82
CA PRO A 305 -40.20 4.05 -5.06
C PRO A 305 -39.47 5.12 -4.24
N THR A 306 -39.19 6.26 -4.86
CA THR A 306 -38.59 7.43 -4.19
C THR A 306 -39.68 8.42 -3.83
N VAL A 307 -39.67 8.91 -2.60
CA VAL A 307 -40.63 9.89 -2.05
C VAL A 307 -39.87 11.14 -1.61
N ASP A 308 -40.17 12.25 -2.24
CA ASP A 308 -39.67 13.55 -1.79
C ASP A 308 -40.53 14.06 -0.65
N VAL A 309 -39.92 14.25 0.55
CA VAL A 309 -40.64 14.74 1.73
C VAL A 309 -40.49 16.24 1.80
N THR A 310 -41.50 16.95 1.34
CA THR A 310 -41.48 18.42 1.15
C THR A 310 -42.42 19.20 2.06
N ASP A 311 -43.27 18.52 2.86
CA ASP A 311 -44.18 19.14 3.81
C ASP A 311 -44.38 18.35 5.09
N SER A 312 -44.96 18.98 6.10
CA SER A 312 -45.15 18.39 7.45
C SER A 312 -46.04 17.14 7.44
N ALA A 313 -46.97 16.99 6.47
CA ALA A 313 -47.83 15.81 6.39
C ALA A 313 -47.07 14.58 5.89
N ALA A 314 -46.27 14.77 4.85
CA ALA A 314 -45.35 13.75 4.35
C ALA A 314 -44.31 13.37 5.42
N LEU A 315 -43.77 14.37 6.14
CA LEU A 315 -42.83 14.15 7.23
C LEU A 315 -43.45 13.32 8.37
N HIS A 316 -44.71 13.63 8.79
CA HIS A 316 -45.37 12.84 9.80
C HIS A 316 -45.62 11.38 9.38
N THR A 317 -45.90 11.16 8.09
CA THR A 317 -46.00 9.80 7.53
C THR A 317 -44.66 9.08 7.60
N LEU A 318 -43.54 9.79 7.27
CA LEU A 318 -42.18 9.24 7.39
C LEU A 318 -41.84 8.92 8.85
N GLU A 319 -42.19 9.77 9.83
CA GLU A 319 -41.97 9.52 11.26
C GLU A 319 -42.60 8.19 11.72
N GLN A 320 -43.82 7.93 11.28
CA GLN A 320 -44.49 6.66 11.54
C GLN A 320 -43.78 5.48 10.88
N ALA A 321 -43.37 5.64 9.60
CA ALA A 321 -42.66 4.60 8.86
C ALA A 321 -41.31 4.23 9.50
N VAL A 322 -40.45 5.22 9.82
CA VAL A 322 -39.15 4.96 10.43
C VAL A 322 -39.21 4.40 11.85
N THR A 323 -40.28 4.77 12.60
CA THR A 323 -40.50 4.25 13.96
C THR A 323 -41.00 2.80 13.95
N ALA A 324 -41.74 2.42 12.94
CA ALA A 324 -42.31 1.07 12.78
C ALA A 324 -41.35 0.09 12.09
N ALA A 325 -40.36 0.58 11.34
CA ALA A 325 -39.41 -0.24 10.63
C ALA A 325 -38.46 -1.01 11.60
N PRO A 326 -38.05 -2.24 11.26
CA PRO A 326 -37.07 -2.98 12.06
C PRO A 326 -35.71 -2.24 12.09
N TYR A 327 -35.36 -1.54 11.05
CA TYR A 327 -34.31 -0.54 10.93
C TYR A 327 -34.52 0.28 9.66
N VAL A 328 -33.89 1.44 9.58
CA VAL A 328 -33.84 2.29 8.40
C VAL A 328 -32.39 2.54 7.98
N ALA A 329 -32.13 2.55 6.68
CA ALA A 329 -30.86 3.05 6.16
C ALA A 329 -30.89 4.58 6.20
N VAL A 330 -29.75 5.20 6.58
CA VAL A 330 -29.60 6.65 6.63
C VAL A 330 -28.26 7.08 6.05
N LEU A 331 -28.29 8.10 5.18
CA LEU A 331 -27.12 8.77 4.62
C LEU A 331 -27.31 10.29 4.63
N ALA A 332 -26.21 11.00 4.82
CA ALA A 332 -26.14 12.47 4.78
C ALA A 332 -25.04 12.88 3.77
N PRO A 333 -25.29 12.75 2.46
CA PRO A 333 -24.27 12.91 1.42
C PRO A 333 -23.70 14.34 1.33
N GLU A 334 -24.51 15.35 1.69
CA GLU A 334 -24.17 16.78 1.65
C GLU A 334 -24.19 17.41 3.07
N GLY A 335 -23.91 16.62 4.10
CA GLY A 335 -24.03 17.03 5.49
C GLY A 335 -25.44 16.86 6.03
N LEU A 336 -25.72 17.43 7.22
CA LEU A 336 -26.99 17.23 7.93
C LEU A 336 -28.14 18.05 7.36
N ASP A 337 -27.90 18.92 6.38
CA ASP A 337 -28.96 19.74 5.76
C ASP A 337 -29.86 18.95 4.81
N ALA A 338 -29.39 17.79 4.34
CA ALA A 338 -30.16 16.88 3.51
C ALA A 338 -29.88 15.42 3.86
N LEU A 339 -30.92 14.61 3.91
CA LEU A 339 -30.84 13.18 4.20
C LEU A 339 -31.51 12.35 3.11
N THR A 340 -30.97 11.16 2.90
CA THR A 340 -31.66 10.09 2.19
C THR A 340 -31.87 8.90 3.11
N LEU A 341 -33.07 8.34 3.10
CA LEU A 341 -33.47 7.21 3.95
C LEU A 341 -34.02 6.08 3.10
N CYS A 342 -33.99 4.85 3.62
CA CYS A 342 -34.68 3.71 3.04
C CYS A 342 -35.19 2.79 4.16
N ASP A 343 -36.49 2.46 4.13
CA ASP A 343 -37.14 1.55 5.11
C ASP A 343 -37.35 0.13 4.55
N GLY A 344 -36.86 -0.12 3.32
CA GLY A 344 -37.05 -1.37 2.58
C GLY A 344 -38.36 -1.45 1.79
N LYS A 345 -39.20 -0.44 1.86
CA LYS A 345 -40.41 -0.30 1.04
C LYS A 345 -40.32 0.89 0.10
N ALA A 346 -39.68 1.97 0.54
CA ALA A 346 -39.45 3.17 -0.22
C ALA A 346 -38.10 3.83 0.18
N CYS A 347 -37.59 4.66 -0.72
CA CYS A 347 -36.51 5.59 -0.44
C CYS A 347 -37.10 6.99 -0.24
N TYR A 348 -36.58 7.75 0.72
CA TYR A 348 -37.09 9.08 1.06
C TYR A 348 -35.96 10.08 0.92
N ALA A 349 -36.22 11.23 0.31
CA ALA A 349 -35.34 12.37 0.25
C ALA A 349 -35.96 13.54 1.00
N LEU A 350 -35.20 14.18 1.90
CA LEU A 350 -35.67 15.32 2.70
C LEU A 350 -34.54 16.30 2.97
N ALA A 351 -34.88 17.59 3.03
CA ALA A 351 -33.91 18.65 3.26
C ALA A 351 -34.50 19.76 4.15
N TRP A 352 -33.61 20.37 4.95
CA TRP A 352 -33.94 21.49 5.83
C TRP A 352 -34.58 22.67 5.07
N ALA A 353 -34.09 22.96 3.86
CA ALA A 353 -34.60 24.05 3.02
C ALA A 353 -36.10 23.97 2.75
N GLN A 354 -36.72 22.79 2.82
CA GLN A 354 -38.13 22.54 2.55
C GLN A 354 -38.96 22.45 3.82
N LEU A 355 -38.40 21.95 4.91
CA LEU A 355 -39.10 21.55 6.12
C LEU A 355 -38.83 22.47 7.33
N GLY A 356 -37.75 23.25 7.30
CA GLY A 356 -37.39 24.17 8.38
C GLY A 356 -37.29 23.52 9.76
N ASP A 357 -38.00 24.07 10.76
CA ASP A 357 -37.93 23.60 12.16
C ASP A 357 -38.46 22.15 12.32
N ASP A 358 -39.41 21.72 11.49
CA ASP A 358 -39.94 20.35 11.52
C ASP A 358 -38.83 19.34 11.18
N TYR A 359 -37.90 19.72 10.27
CA TYR A 359 -36.73 18.92 9.96
C TYR A 359 -35.82 18.69 11.19
N ASN A 360 -35.55 19.76 11.97
CA ASN A 360 -34.73 19.67 13.17
C ASN A 360 -35.40 18.78 14.25
N ALA A 361 -36.72 18.85 14.37
CA ALA A 361 -37.46 17.96 15.25
C ALA A 361 -37.37 16.49 14.81
N PHE A 362 -37.47 16.26 13.51
CA PHE A 362 -37.30 14.93 12.91
C PHE A 362 -35.88 14.38 13.11
N LEU A 363 -34.83 15.18 12.94
CA LEU A 363 -33.45 14.74 13.23
C LEU A 363 -33.29 14.25 14.67
N ARG A 364 -33.89 14.95 15.65
CA ARG A 364 -33.84 14.53 17.08
C ARG A 364 -34.56 13.19 17.29
N LEU A 365 -35.68 12.94 16.61
CA LEU A 365 -36.34 11.65 16.63
C LEU A 365 -35.50 10.57 15.94
N LEU A 366 -35.08 10.84 14.70
CA LEU A 366 -34.35 9.88 13.86
C LEU A 366 -33.08 9.39 14.54
N PHE A 367 -32.27 10.29 15.11
CA PHE A 367 -31.00 9.95 15.73
C PHE A 367 -31.08 9.60 17.23
N SER A 368 -32.30 9.50 17.77
CA SER A 368 -32.53 8.92 19.12
C SER A 368 -32.43 7.39 19.11
N ASP A 369 -32.43 6.78 20.30
CA ASP A 369 -32.48 5.31 20.48
C ASP A 369 -33.82 4.68 20.06
N ARG A 370 -34.86 5.50 19.82
CA ARG A 370 -36.19 5.04 19.41
C ARG A 370 -36.22 4.51 17.96
N VAL A 371 -35.30 4.96 17.11
CA VAL A 371 -35.21 4.54 15.71
C VAL A 371 -33.92 3.76 15.52
N ARG A 372 -34.01 2.52 15.03
CA ARG A 372 -32.84 1.70 14.69
C ARG A 372 -32.37 2.04 13.31
N LYS A 373 -31.06 2.27 13.16
CA LYS A 373 -30.45 2.76 11.90
C LYS A 373 -29.28 1.92 11.44
N ALA A 374 -29.19 1.73 10.11
CA ALA A 374 -27.98 1.32 9.42
C ALA A 374 -27.43 2.50 8.63
N GLY A 375 -26.13 2.63 8.58
CA GLY A 375 -25.47 3.69 7.82
C GLY A 375 -24.20 3.19 7.12
N HIS A 376 -23.48 4.14 6.59
CA HIS A 376 -22.18 3.94 5.96
C HIS A 376 -21.21 5.00 6.50
N ASN A 377 -20.06 4.58 7.09
CA ASN A 377 -19.15 5.47 7.82
C ASN A 377 -19.88 6.24 8.96
N ILE A 378 -20.62 5.53 9.80
CA ILE A 378 -21.48 6.14 10.84
C ILE A 378 -20.69 6.96 11.87
N LYS A 379 -19.41 6.68 12.10
CA LYS A 379 -18.55 7.46 13.01
C LYS A 379 -18.50 8.93 12.57
N ASP A 380 -18.29 9.20 11.29
CA ASP A 380 -18.21 10.56 10.77
C ASP A 380 -19.58 11.27 10.84
N LEU A 381 -20.66 10.55 10.59
CA LEU A 381 -22.03 11.05 10.79
C LEU A 381 -22.30 11.38 12.27
N MET A 382 -21.89 10.51 13.20
CA MET A 382 -22.01 10.77 14.64
C MET A 382 -21.22 12.01 15.07
N ARG A 383 -20.02 12.21 14.52
CA ARG A 383 -19.24 13.42 14.79
C ARG A 383 -19.97 14.70 14.33
N ALA A 384 -20.56 14.67 13.13
CA ALA A 384 -21.37 15.78 12.64
C ALA A 384 -22.59 16.04 13.52
N LEU A 385 -23.29 15.00 13.98
CA LEU A 385 -24.43 15.12 14.90
C LEU A 385 -24.02 15.73 16.24
N LEU A 386 -22.86 15.33 16.79
CA LEU A 386 -22.34 15.90 18.04
C LEU A 386 -22.02 17.40 17.89
N ALA A 387 -21.50 17.82 16.74
CA ALA A 387 -21.22 19.24 16.47
C ALA A 387 -22.50 20.10 16.51
N GLU A 388 -23.65 19.53 16.07
CA GLU A 388 -24.96 20.21 16.09
C GLU A 388 -25.75 19.94 17.39
N GLY A 389 -25.17 19.28 18.40
CA GLY A 389 -25.85 18.96 19.66
C GLY A 389 -27.03 18.00 19.47
N LEU A 390 -26.98 17.15 18.47
CA LEU A 390 -27.99 16.14 18.18
C LEU A 390 -27.64 14.78 18.81
N PRO A 391 -28.64 13.94 19.09
CA PRO A 391 -28.40 12.59 19.60
C PRO A 391 -27.66 11.73 18.58
N THR A 392 -26.93 10.72 19.06
CA THR A 392 -26.16 9.78 18.23
C THR A 392 -26.55 8.32 18.49
N GLY A 393 -27.75 8.08 19.00
CA GLY A 393 -28.21 6.75 19.41
C GLY A 393 -28.82 5.93 18.27
N GLY A 394 -29.14 4.67 18.56
CA GLY A 394 -29.91 3.79 17.70
C GLY A 394 -29.21 3.24 16.45
N PHE A 395 -27.93 3.49 16.24
CA PHE A 395 -27.16 2.87 15.15
C PHE A 395 -26.89 1.39 15.44
N VAL A 396 -27.30 0.53 14.53
CA VAL A 396 -27.20 -0.92 14.66
C VAL A 396 -26.32 -1.57 13.61
N PHE A 397 -25.88 -0.81 12.59
CA PHE A 397 -25.04 -1.31 11.53
C PHE A 397 -24.29 -0.21 10.77
N ASP A 398 -23.03 -0.51 10.39
CA ASP A 398 -22.18 0.26 9.48
C ASP A 398 -21.70 -0.65 8.36
N THR A 399 -22.04 -0.34 7.12
CA THR A 399 -21.72 -1.18 5.95
C THR A 399 -20.24 -1.12 5.58
N ALA A 400 -19.57 0.03 5.74
CA ALA A 400 -18.14 0.16 5.46
C ALA A 400 -17.31 -0.66 6.46
N LEU A 401 -17.65 -0.56 7.74
CA LEU A 401 -16.96 -1.29 8.81
C LEU A 401 -17.19 -2.82 8.71
N ALA A 402 -18.40 -3.24 8.37
CA ALA A 402 -18.72 -4.65 8.13
C ALA A 402 -17.94 -5.22 6.93
N ALA A 403 -17.88 -4.48 5.82
CA ALA A 403 -17.12 -4.88 4.65
C ALA A 403 -15.60 -4.92 4.91
N TYR A 404 -15.08 -3.98 5.70
CA TYR A 404 -13.68 -3.99 6.13
C TYR A 404 -13.35 -5.23 6.96
N LEU A 405 -14.20 -5.66 7.87
CA LEU A 405 -13.97 -6.90 8.63
C LEU A 405 -13.92 -8.12 7.71
N LEU A 406 -14.75 -8.16 6.67
CA LEU A 406 -14.77 -9.26 5.70
C LEU A 406 -13.52 -9.28 4.80
N ASP A 407 -12.96 -8.11 4.45
CA ASP A 407 -11.71 -7.99 3.70
C ASP A 407 -10.95 -6.71 4.09
N ALA A 408 -10.08 -6.81 5.08
CA ALA A 408 -9.27 -5.69 5.57
C ALA A 408 -8.20 -5.22 4.58
N THR A 409 -8.03 -5.89 3.44
CA THR A 409 -7.03 -5.58 2.42
C THR A 409 -7.59 -4.92 1.17
N ALA A 410 -8.91 -4.81 1.05
CA ALA A 410 -9.59 -4.25 -0.12
C ALA A 410 -9.24 -2.77 -0.38
N GLY A 411 -8.90 -2.01 0.68
CA GLY A 411 -8.41 -0.62 0.61
C GLY A 411 -9.44 0.41 0.15
N ASN A 412 -10.64 -0.01 -0.25
CA ASN A 412 -11.77 0.85 -0.60
C ASN A 412 -13.09 0.12 -0.30
N TYR A 413 -14.01 0.81 0.40
CA TYR A 413 -15.29 0.29 0.85
C TYR A 413 -16.47 1.18 0.40
N ASP A 414 -16.32 1.95 -0.67
CA ASP A 414 -17.36 2.82 -1.23
C ASP A 414 -18.61 2.05 -1.61
N LEU A 415 -19.80 2.65 -1.42
CA LEU A 415 -21.09 2.01 -1.66
C LEU A 415 -21.24 1.41 -3.06
N PRO A 416 -20.82 2.05 -4.17
CA PRO A 416 -20.92 1.44 -5.50
C PRO A 416 -20.15 0.14 -5.63
N ARG A 417 -18.94 0.09 -5.01
CA ARG A 417 -18.13 -1.13 -4.99
C ARG A 417 -18.77 -2.23 -4.16
N LEU A 418 -19.32 -1.88 -3.00
CA LEU A 418 -20.00 -2.84 -2.13
C LEU A 418 -21.29 -3.36 -2.78
N ALA A 419 -22.07 -2.48 -3.44
CA ALA A 419 -23.25 -2.88 -4.20
C ALA A 419 -22.90 -3.91 -5.28
N GLN A 420 -21.86 -3.63 -6.05
CA GLN A 420 -21.40 -4.56 -7.09
C GLN A 420 -20.89 -5.88 -6.50
N ALA A 421 -20.09 -5.84 -5.42
CA ALA A 421 -19.46 -7.03 -4.85
C ALA A 421 -20.45 -7.96 -4.11
N TYR A 422 -21.47 -7.39 -3.47
CA TYR A 422 -22.36 -8.14 -2.58
C TYR A 422 -23.80 -8.23 -3.06
N LEU A 423 -24.24 -7.32 -3.92
CA LEU A 423 -25.64 -7.24 -4.42
C LEU A 423 -25.74 -7.45 -5.93
N GLY A 424 -24.59 -7.50 -6.64
CA GLY A 424 -24.56 -7.76 -8.08
C GLY A 424 -25.01 -6.61 -8.98
N GLY A 425 -25.29 -5.41 -8.44
CA GLY A 425 -25.78 -4.30 -9.22
C GLY A 425 -25.83 -2.97 -8.48
N GLU A 426 -26.28 -1.92 -9.15
CA GLU A 426 -26.44 -0.57 -8.62
C GLU A 426 -27.90 -0.33 -8.18
N ALA A 427 -28.05 0.51 -7.17
CA ALA A 427 -29.34 1.03 -6.69
C ALA A 427 -29.08 2.38 -6.00
N PRO A 428 -30.10 3.18 -5.66
CA PRO A 428 -29.92 4.37 -4.84
C PRO A 428 -29.17 4.06 -3.55
N ASP A 429 -28.22 4.90 -3.15
CA ASP A 429 -27.28 4.63 -2.05
C ASP A 429 -27.94 4.21 -0.73
N ALA A 430 -29.06 4.85 -0.34
CA ALA A 430 -29.80 4.46 0.86
C ALA A 430 -30.42 3.06 0.72
N GLN A 431 -30.87 2.66 -0.47
CA GLN A 431 -31.35 1.31 -0.75
C GLN A 431 -30.20 0.31 -0.69
N VAL A 432 -29.03 0.67 -1.20
CA VAL A 432 -27.80 -0.15 -1.11
C VAL A 432 -27.44 -0.43 0.34
N VAL A 433 -27.39 0.60 1.19
CA VAL A 433 -27.11 0.44 2.63
C VAL A 433 -28.13 -0.50 3.28
N TRP A 434 -29.42 -0.33 2.97
CA TRP A 434 -30.50 -1.17 3.51
C TRP A 434 -30.32 -2.63 3.08
N ALA A 435 -30.01 -2.90 1.83
CA ALA A 435 -29.86 -4.25 1.28
C ALA A 435 -28.54 -4.92 1.69
N LEU A 436 -27.46 -4.17 1.89
CA LEU A 436 -26.17 -4.70 2.35
C LEU A 436 -26.21 -5.23 3.78
N GLN A 437 -27.01 -4.63 4.65
CA GLN A 437 -27.06 -4.97 6.08
C GLN A 437 -27.26 -6.47 6.32
N PRO A 438 -28.31 -7.14 5.79
CA PRO A 438 -28.51 -8.57 6.04
C PRO A 438 -27.42 -9.43 5.39
N VAL A 439 -26.95 -9.07 4.21
CA VAL A 439 -25.95 -9.84 3.45
C VAL A 439 -24.58 -9.82 4.16
N LEU A 440 -24.11 -8.64 4.56
CA LEU A 440 -22.84 -8.53 5.28
C LEU A 440 -22.91 -9.15 6.66
N ARG A 441 -24.04 -9.00 7.36
CA ARG A 441 -24.29 -9.63 8.67
C ARG A 441 -24.21 -11.14 8.59
N GLU A 442 -24.88 -11.78 7.62
CA GLU A 442 -24.86 -13.23 7.41
C GLU A 442 -23.45 -13.73 7.10
N LYS A 443 -22.71 -13.02 6.26
CA LYS A 443 -21.30 -13.37 5.97
C LYS A 443 -20.41 -13.28 7.21
N MET A 444 -20.53 -12.22 8.01
CA MET A 444 -19.79 -12.10 9.26
C MET A 444 -20.14 -13.20 10.26
N ASP A 445 -21.41 -13.57 10.36
CA ASP A 445 -21.90 -14.66 11.22
C ASP A 445 -21.30 -16.01 10.78
N THR A 446 -21.36 -16.29 9.47
CA THR A 446 -20.77 -17.52 8.88
C THR A 446 -19.28 -17.64 9.16
N LEU A 447 -18.55 -16.54 9.18
CA LEU A 447 -17.11 -16.49 9.45
C LEU A 447 -16.76 -16.33 10.94
N GLY A 448 -17.77 -16.30 11.84
CA GLY A 448 -17.59 -16.15 13.28
C GLY A 448 -17.11 -14.76 13.73
N MET A 449 -17.22 -13.74 12.87
CA MET A 449 -16.79 -12.36 13.15
C MET A 449 -17.89 -11.45 13.70
N LEU A 450 -19.14 -11.92 13.76
CA LEU A 450 -20.26 -11.10 14.21
C LEU A 450 -20.09 -10.59 15.65
N PRO A 451 -19.59 -11.39 16.64
CA PRO A 451 -19.31 -10.87 17.98
C PRO A 451 -18.27 -9.74 17.99
N LEU A 452 -17.17 -9.87 17.24
CA LEU A 452 -16.18 -8.82 17.09
C LEU A 452 -16.82 -7.51 16.59
N TYR A 453 -17.71 -7.62 15.61
CA TYR A 453 -18.43 -6.48 15.05
C TYR A 453 -19.38 -5.84 16.06
N THR A 454 -20.24 -6.65 16.70
CA THR A 454 -21.31 -6.14 17.60
C THR A 454 -20.81 -5.67 18.95
N ASP A 455 -19.76 -6.28 19.49
CA ASP A 455 -19.31 -6.06 20.85
C ASP A 455 -18.11 -5.10 20.95
N ILE A 456 -17.37 -4.92 19.83
CA ILE A 456 -16.17 -4.09 19.80
C ILE A 456 -16.26 -3.00 18.73
N GLU A 457 -16.34 -3.36 17.44
CA GLU A 457 -16.15 -2.41 16.34
C GLU A 457 -17.30 -1.39 16.24
N LEU A 458 -18.53 -1.85 16.27
CA LEU A 458 -19.69 -0.96 16.18
C LEU A 458 -19.84 -0.06 17.45
N PRO A 459 -19.70 -0.58 18.68
CA PRO A 459 -19.72 0.25 19.89
C PRO A 459 -18.57 1.24 20.00
N LEU A 460 -17.45 1.01 19.29
CA LEU A 460 -16.33 1.92 19.26
C LEU A 460 -16.62 3.20 18.45
N CYS A 461 -17.52 3.15 17.44
CA CYS A 461 -17.85 4.30 16.60
C CYS A 461 -18.27 5.55 17.42
N PRO A 462 -19.24 5.47 18.35
CA PRO A 462 -19.60 6.64 19.16
C PRO A 462 -18.50 7.08 20.13
N VAL A 463 -17.62 6.18 20.59
CA VAL A 463 -16.46 6.54 21.42
C VAL A 463 -15.50 7.42 20.62
N LEU A 464 -15.09 6.97 19.45
CA LEU A 464 -14.19 7.71 18.56
C LEU A 464 -14.81 9.03 18.09
N ALA A 465 -16.10 9.05 17.76
CA ALA A 465 -16.80 10.29 17.39
C ALA A 465 -16.73 11.34 18.52
N ARG A 466 -16.90 10.92 19.80
CA ARG A 466 -16.74 11.82 20.95
C ARG A 466 -15.31 12.27 21.17
N MET A 467 -14.32 11.39 20.98
CA MET A 467 -12.90 11.74 21.07
C MET A 467 -12.53 12.79 20.02
N GLU A 468 -12.92 12.58 18.78
CA GLU A 468 -12.70 13.50 17.67
C GLU A 468 -13.41 14.85 17.91
N HIS A 469 -14.65 14.83 18.39
CA HIS A 469 -15.41 16.04 18.73
C HIS A 469 -14.77 16.79 19.89
N THR A 470 -14.26 16.09 20.91
CA THR A 470 -13.61 16.73 22.06
C THR A 470 -12.27 17.34 21.68
N GLY A 471 -11.44 16.64 20.93
CA GLY A 471 -10.08 17.06 20.56
C GLY A 471 -9.13 17.15 21.76
N PHE A 472 -7.85 17.48 21.51
CA PHE A 472 -6.80 17.60 22.52
C PHE A 472 -6.31 19.06 22.60
N LEU A 473 -6.32 19.65 23.79
CA LEU A 473 -5.89 21.04 24.00
C LEU A 473 -4.38 21.18 23.80
N VAL A 474 -3.96 22.21 23.06
CA VAL A 474 -2.55 22.49 22.77
C VAL A 474 -2.17 23.88 23.24
N ASP A 475 -1.06 23.98 23.98
CA ASP A 475 -0.43 25.28 24.26
C ASP A 475 0.17 25.86 22.96
N ARG A 476 -0.65 26.64 22.28
CA ARG A 476 -0.29 27.28 21.00
C ARG A 476 0.98 28.12 21.11
N LYS A 477 1.14 28.83 22.26
CA LYS A 477 2.31 29.69 22.45
C LYS A 477 3.58 28.86 22.62
N ALA A 478 3.55 27.86 23.48
CA ALA A 478 4.69 26.97 23.68
C ALA A 478 5.09 26.25 22.37
N LEU A 479 4.11 25.83 21.56
CA LEU A 479 4.36 25.18 20.27
C LEU A 479 4.98 26.15 19.26
N TYR A 480 4.53 27.41 19.22
CA TYR A 480 5.13 28.46 18.40
C TYR A 480 6.57 28.76 18.83
N ASP A 481 6.81 28.99 20.13
CA ASP A 481 8.13 29.30 20.67
C ASP A 481 9.13 28.14 20.40
N PHE A 482 8.66 26.88 20.49
CA PHE A 482 9.45 25.71 20.11
C PHE A 482 9.81 25.72 18.62
N GLY A 483 8.84 26.01 17.73
CA GLY A 483 9.09 26.12 16.30
C GLY A 483 10.14 27.17 15.95
N GLU A 484 10.11 28.34 16.63
CA GLU A 484 11.11 29.38 16.47
C GLU A 484 12.49 28.97 16.99
N SER A 485 12.57 28.23 18.10
CA SER A 485 13.85 27.70 18.60
C SER A 485 14.51 26.72 17.60
N LEU A 486 13.70 25.91 16.92
CA LEU A 486 14.20 25.02 15.87
C LEU A 486 14.72 25.80 14.65
N THR A 487 14.11 26.96 14.32
CA THR A 487 14.55 27.76 13.18
C THR A 487 16.01 28.18 13.33
N SER A 488 16.38 28.74 14.49
CA SER A 488 17.75 29.16 14.76
C SER A 488 18.75 27.97 14.67
N ALA A 489 18.39 26.80 15.19
CA ALA A 489 19.24 25.61 15.13
C ALA A 489 19.40 25.10 13.68
N ILE A 490 18.32 25.11 12.89
CA ILE A 490 18.32 24.70 11.47
C ILE A 490 19.23 25.64 10.67
N GLU A 491 19.14 26.96 10.88
CA GLU A 491 19.96 27.94 10.19
C GLU A 491 21.44 27.78 10.52
N GLN A 492 21.80 27.55 11.79
CA GLN A 492 23.18 27.27 12.20
C GLN A 492 23.73 26.01 11.55
N LEU A 493 22.96 24.92 11.52
CA LEU A 493 23.34 23.68 10.85
C LEU A 493 23.49 23.88 9.34
N GLN A 494 22.59 24.62 8.71
CA GLN A 494 22.66 24.93 7.29
C GLN A 494 23.97 25.66 6.95
N GLN A 495 24.35 26.68 7.71
CA GLN A 495 25.61 27.41 7.52
C GLN A 495 26.82 26.49 7.72
N SER A 496 26.79 25.62 8.74
CA SER A 496 27.87 24.68 9.01
C SER A 496 27.99 23.64 7.87
N ILE A 497 26.87 23.12 7.34
CA ILE A 497 26.84 22.19 6.21
C ILE A 497 27.42 22.85 4.96
N TRP A 498 27.04 24.09 4.65
CA TRP A 498 27.58 24.85 3.51
C TRP A 498 29.09 25.11 3.67
N ALA A 499 29.52 25.43 4.89
CA ALA A 499 30.95 25.59 5.18
C ALA A 499 31.74 24.27 4.97
N CYS A 500 31.18 23.11 5.31
CA CYS A 500 31.78 21.81 5.05
C CYS A 500 31.76 21.43 3.55
N ALA A 501 30.77 21.88 2.79
CA ALA A 501 30.65 21.65 1.36
C ALA A 501 31.52 22.61 0.52
N GLY A 502 31.83 23.82 1.06
CA GLY A 502 32.56 24.86 0.35
C GLY A 502 31.66 25.82 -0.46
N GLU A 503 30.37 25.50 -0.63
CA GLU A 503 29.38 26.34 -1.34
C GLU A 503 27.96 26.15 -0.79
N PRO A 504 27.07 27.14 -0.98
CA PRO A 504 25.65 27.00 -0.67
C PRO A 504 24.95 26.06 -1.67
N PHE A 505 24.12 25.16 -1.17
CA PHE A 505 23.27 24.27 -1.98
C PHE A 505 21.96 23.93 -1.25
N ASN A 506 20.97 23.36 -1.95
CA ASN A 506 19.75 22.90 -1.33
C ASN A 506 19.93 21.53 -0.68
N ILE A 507 20.08 21.50 0.64
CA ILE A 507 20.31 20.30 1.46
C ILE A 507 19.12 19.32 1.37
N GLN A 508 17.92 19.82 1.11
CA GLN A 508 16.72 19.00 0.94
C GLN A 508 16.60 18.39 -0.46
N SER A 509 17.40 18.84 -1.43
CA SER A 509 17.44 18.25 -2.77
C SER A 509 18.31 16.98 -2.79
N PRO A 510 17.75 15.77 -2.95
CA PRO A 510 18.56 14.55 -3.00
C PRO A 510 19.61 14.57 -4.10
N LYS A 511 19.35 15.28 -5.20
CA LYS A 511 20.26 15.39 -6.33
C LYS A 511 21.47 16.26 -6.00
N GLN A 512 21.24 17.45 -5.43
CA GLN A 512 22.33 18.37 -5.04
C GLN A 512 23.14 17.78 -3.89
N LEU A 513 22.46 17.26 -2.85
CA LEU A 513 23.13 16.61 -1.75
C LEU A 513 23.96 15.41 -2.18
N GLY A 514 23.44 14.58 -3.08
CA GLY A 514 24.15 13.44 -3.62
C GLY A 514 25.41 13.86 -4.39
N HIS A 515 25.35 14.96 -5.15
CA HIS A 515 26.50 15.54 -5.86
C HIS A 515 27.58 15.99 -4.86
N VAL A 516 27.22 16.79 -3.88
CA VAL A 516 28.16 17.28 -2.85
C VAL A 516 28.83 16.10 -2.11
N LEU A 517 28.05 15.13 -1.65
CA LEU A 517 28.61 14.04 -0.83
C LEU A 517 29.50 13.07 -1.62
N PHE A 518 29.12 12.71 -2.83
CA PHE A 518 29.73 11.60 -3.56
C PHE A 518 30.60 12.02 -4.74
N ASP A 519 30.34 13.19 -5.35
CA ASP A 519 31.12 13.67 -6.48
C ASP A 519 32.15 14.74 -6.06
N GLU A 520 31.87 15.60 -5.04
CA GLU A 520 32.79 16.63 -4.57
C GLU A 520 33.60 16.18 -3.35
N LEU A 521 32.92 15.71 -2.26
CA LEU A 521 33.58 15.23 -1.05
C LEU A 521 34.11 13.79 -1.18
N MET A 522 33.83 13.12 -2.30
CA MET A 522 34.33 11.77 -2.63
C MET A 522 34.08 10.73 -1.53
N LEU A 523 32.97 10.85 -0.81
CA LEU A 523 32.61 9.89 0.23
C LEU A 523 32.28 8.51 -0.36
N PRO A 524 32.46 7.40 0.39
CA PRO A 524 32.14 6.07 -0.08
C PRO A 524 30.70 5.98 -0.57
N ALA A 525 30.50 5.91 -1.88
CA ALA A 525 29.18 5.92 -2.49
C ALA A 525 28.51 4.55 -2.38
N GLY A 526 27.23 4.57 -2.06
CA GLY A 526 26.36 3.43 -2.21
C GLY A 526 25.93 3.20 -3.66
N LYS A 527 24.79 2.54 -3.86
CA LYS A 527 24.23 2.28 -5.18
C LYS A 527 23.72 3.57 -5.83
N LYS A 528 24.24 3.90 -7.03
CA LYS A 528 23.73 5.01 -7.84
C LYS A 528 22.35 4.66 -8.36
N THR A 529 21.37 5.54 -8.11
CA THR A 529 20.02 5.42 -8.65
C THR A 529 19.91 6.13 -10.00
N LYS A 530 18.82 5.94 -10.76
CA LYS A 530 18.62 6.63 -12.04
C LYS A 530 18.58 8.17 -11.91
N THR A 531 18.15 8.67 -10.76
CA THR A 531 18.03 10.11 -10.46
C THR A 531 19.26 10.69 -9.77
N GLY A 532 20.33 9.89 -9.59
CA GLY A 532 21.54 10.28 -8.88
C GLY A 532 21.87 9.36 -7.71
N TRP A 533 22.72 9.81 -6.82
CA TRP A 533 23.09 9.07 -5.62
C TRP A 533 21.94 9.01 -4.62
N SER A 534 21.74 7.85 -3.98
CA SER A 534 20.78 7.76 -2.89
C SER A 534 21.33 8.45 -1.64
N THR A 535 20.54 9.37 -1.07
CA THR A 535 20.85 10.09 0.17
C THR A 535 19.81 9.80 1.26
N ASN A 536 19.19 8.62 1.23
CA ASN A 536 18.22 8.23 2.27
C ASN A 536 18.92 8.03 3.64
N ALA A 537 18.14 7.99 4.71
CA ALA A 537 18.64 7.88 6.06
C ALA A 537 19.59 6.66 6.24
N ALA A 538 19.24 5.50 5.68
CA ALA A 538 20.06 4.28 5.80
C ALA A 538 21.43 4.40 5.11
N VAL A 539 21.53 5.17 4.02
CA VAL A 539 22.80 5.47 3.35
C VAL A 539 23.63 6.43 4.19
N LEU A 540 23.02 7.50 4.72
CA LEU A 540 23.72 8.48 5.55
C LEU A 540 24.17 7.88 6.89
N GLU A 541 23.35 7.04 7.52
CA GLU A 541 23.76 6.33 8.76
C GLU A 541 25.02 5.46 8.56
N LYS A 542 25.16 4.80 7.41
CA LYS A 542 26.39 4.02 7.07
C LYS A 542 27.62 4.90 6.87
N LEU A 543 27.43 6.19 6.64
CA LEU A 543 28.51 7.17 6.46
C LEU A 543 28.88 7.91 7.74
N ARG A 544 28.20 7.64 8.87
CA ARG A 544 28.52 8.25 10.17
C ARG A 544 30.02 8.08 10.50
N GLY A 545 30.62 9.14 11.02
CA GLY A 545 32.04 9.19 11.36
C GLY A 545 33.01 9.22 10.18
N LYS A 546 32.52 9.23 8.91
CA LYS A 546 33.37 9.36 7.73
C LYS A 546 33.65 10.82 7.38
N HIS A 547 32.73 11.72 7.67
CA HIS A 547 32.90 13.15 7.47
C HIS A 547 31.95 13.91 8.39
N PRO A 548 32.35 15.07 8.99
CA PRO A 548 31.48 15.84 9.90
C PRO A 548 30.14 16.29 9.29
N ILE A 549 30.10 16.52 7.98
CA ILE A 549 28.89 16.92 7.25
C ILE A 549 27.74 15.91 7.40
N ILE A 550 28.04 14.63 7.59
CA ILE A 550 27.04 13.57 7.63
C ILE A 550 26.17 13.69 8.88
N ASP A 551 26.77 13.86 10.05
CA ASP A 551 26.03 14.04 11.30
C ASP A 551 25.19 15.33 11.26
N GLN A 552 25.76 16.40 10.73
CA GLN A 552 25.05 17.68 10.54
C GLN A 552 23.85 17.58 9.59
N ILE A 553 23.95 16.81 8.49
CA ILE A 553 22.86 16.57 7.57
C ILE A 553 21.76 15.74 8.22
N LEU A 554 22.10 14.73 9.00
CA LEU A 554 21.15 13.91 9.73
C LEU A 554 20.39 14.75 10.77
N ASP A 555 21.08 15.60 11.51
CA ASP A 555 20.47 16.53 12.48
C ASP A 555 19.63 17.61 11.78
N TYR A 556 20.12 18.20 10.71
CA TYR A 556 19.39 19.16 9.90
C TYR A 556 18.04 18.58 9.39
N ARG A 557 18.07 17.37 8.82
CA ARG A 557 16.86 16.69 8.34
C ARG A 557 15.91 16.37 9.48
N MET A 558 16.42 15.96 10.63
CA MET A 558 15.62 15.69 11.81
C MET A 558 14.92 16.97 12.30
N LEU A 559 15.67 18.05 12.50
CA LEU A 559 15.11 19.32 12.98
C LEU A 559 14.13 19.92 11.98
N THR A 560 14.46 19.87 10.69
CA THR A 560 13.55 20.36 9.63
C THR A 560 12.24 19.57 9.61
N LYS A 561 12.29 18.24 9.79
CA LYS A 561 11.09 17.41 9.89
C LYS A 561 10.29 17.75 11.15
N LEU A 562 10.94 17.90 12.30
CA LEU A 562 10.29 18.30 13.55
C LEU A 562 9.58 19.65 13.39
N LYS A 563 10.26 20.63 12.81
CA LYS A 563 9.67 21.96 12.57
C LYS A 563 8.50 21.86 11.61
N SER A 564 8.70 21.36 10.40
CA SER A 564 7.68 21.40 9.34
C SER A 564 6.45 20.54 9.64
N THR A 565 6.64 19.34 10.23
CA THR A 565 5.55 18.39 10.46
C THR A 565 4.87 18.63 11.81
N TYR A 566 5.65 18.82 12.87
CA TYR A 566 5.11 18.83 14.23
C TYR A 566 4.99 20.23 14.84
N ALA A 567 5.86 21.21 14.53
CA ALA A 567 5.65 22.57 15.01
C ALA A 567 4.69 23.33 14.05
N ASP A 568 5.15 23.63 12.84
CA ASP A 568 4.38 24.46 11.87
C ASP A 568 3.12 23.73 11.38
N GLY A 569 3.19 22.38 11.23
CA GLY A 569 2.07 21.55 10.83
C GLY A 569 0.95 21.56 11.88
N LEU A 570 1.25 21.22 13.13
CA LEU A 570 0.24 21.19 14.20
C LEU A 570 -0.35 22.57 14.51
N LEU A 571 0.45 23.66 14.41
CA LEU A 571 -0.06 25.03 14.58
C LEU A 571 -1.21 25.38 13.61
N LYS A 572 -1.22 24.81 12.42
CA LYS A 572 -2.27 25.01 11.41
C LYS A 572 -3.54 24.22 11.71
N GLU A 573 -3.39 23.12 12.43
CA GLU A 573 -4.48 22.21 12.77
C GLU A 573 -5.19 22.60 14.09
N ILE A 574 -4.68 23.59 14.82
CA ILE A 574 -5.33 24.08 16.04
C ILE A 574 -6.60 24.83 15.67
N SER A 575 -7.73 24.30 16.06
CA SER A 575 -9.06 24.89 15.86
C SER A 575 -9.31 26.14 16.73
N ALA A 576 -10.46 26.79 16.54
CA ALA A 576 -10.82 28.02 17.25
C ALA A 576 -10.95 27.83 18.78
N ASP A 577 -11.24 26.61 19.22
CA ASP A 577 -11.33 26.23 20.64
C ASP A 577 -9.97 25.92 21.30
N GLY A 578 -8.87 26.08 20.53
CA GLY A 578 -7.51 25.77 20.97
C GLY A 578 -7.12 24.31 20.95
N ARG A 579 -7.96 23.44 20.39
CA ARG A 579 -7.76 21.99 20.36
C ARG A 579 -7.42 21.50 18.96
N ILE A 580 -6.77 20.35 18.90
CA ILE A 580 -6.53 19.57 17.67
C ILE A 580 -7.52 18.41 17.66
N HIS A 581 -8.29 18.30 16.59
CA HIS A 581 -9.29 17.25 16.37
C HIS A 581 -8.78 16.29 15.29
N THR A 582 -8.04 15.26 15.71
CA THR A 582 -7.60 14.22 14.80
C THR A 582 -8.77 13.38 14.30
N ASN A 583 -8.61 12.71 13.15
CA ASN A 583 -9.57 11.75 12.63
C ASN A 583 -9.02 10.32 12.81
N PHE A 584 -9.74 9.46 13.53
CA PHE A 584 -9.40 8.05 13.72
C PHE A 584 -9.95 7.19 12.59
N GLN A 585 -9.08 6.59 11.82
CA GLN A 585 -9.43 5.70 10.73
C GLN A 585 -9.59 4.27 11.23
N MET A 586 -10.80 3.69 11.07
CA MET A 586 -11.13 2.34 11.53
C MET A 586 -10.86 1.26 10.46
N THR A 587 -10.75 1.64 9.18
CA THR A 587 -10.80 0.74 8.02
C THR A 587 -9.51 0.76 7.17
N VAL A 588 -8.41 1.30 7.71
CA VAL A 588 -7.15 1.50 6.93
C VAL A 588 -6.14 0.39 7.18
N THR A 589 -5.96 -0.03 8.44
CA THR A 589 -4.91 -1.02 8.76
C THR A 589 -5.42 -2.44 8.60
N ALA A 590 -4.60 -3.31 8.03
CA ALA A 590 -4.97 -4.72 7.87
C ALA A 590 -4.88 -5.56 9.16
N THR A 591 -4.39 -4.98 10.27
CA THR A 591 -4.27 -5.63 11.58
C THR A 591 -5.40 -5.28 12.54
N GLY A 592 -6.31 -4.38 12.17
CA GLY A 592 -7.34 -3.88 13.08
C GLY A 592 -6.92 -2.69 13.93
N ARG A 593 -5.65 -2.28 13.90
CA ARG A 593 -5.21 -1.07 14.63
C ARG A 593 -5.91 0.18 14.09
N LEU A 594 -6.19 1.14 14.96
CA LEU A 594 -6.60 2.47 14.54
C LEU A 594 -5.43 3.20 13.88
N SER A 595 -5.74 4.07 12.93
CA SER A 595 -4.80 5.02 12.37
C SER A 595 -5.33 6.42 12.61
N SER A 596 -4.45 7.39 12.85
CA SER A 596 -4.80 8.80 13.09
C SER A 596 -4.34 9.65 11.90
N THR A 597 -5.22 10.51 11.42
CA THR A 597 -4.95 11.40 10.28
C THR A 597 -5.49 12.80 10.56
N GLU A 598 -4.97 13.80 9.88
CA GLU A 598 -5.45 15.18 9.89
C GLU A 598 -5.58 15.80 11.29
N PRO A 599 -4.48 15.87 12.07
CA PRO A 599 -3.12 15.35 11.86
C PRO A 599 -2.90 13.96 12.46
N ASN A 600 -1.82 13.26 12.07
CA ASN A 600 -1.44 12.01 12.70
C ASN A 600 -0.75 12.24 14.05
N LEU A 601 -1.49 12.09 15.14
CA LEU A 601 -0.99 12.25 16.51
C LEU A 601 -0.30 10.99 17.05
N GLN A 602 -0.50 9.83 16.43
CA GLN A 602 0.13 8.57 16.86
C GLN A 602 1.62 8.49 16.52
N ASN A 603 2.13 9.38 15.66
CA ASN A 603 3.51 9.38 15.20
C ASN A 603 4.36 10.49 15.81
N ILE A 604 3.90 11.16 16.86
CA ILE A 604 4.69 12.15 17.60
C ILE A 604 5.90 11.46 18.23
N PRO A 605 7.15 11.87 17.94
CA PRO A 605 8.34 11.19 18.40
C PRO A 605 8.47 11.15 19.92
N VAL A 606 8.82 9.99 20.48
CA VAL A 606 8.99 9.79 21.94
C VAL A 606 10.46 9.65 22.34
N ARG A 607 11.29 9.02 21.48
CA ARG A 607 12.62 8.52 21.84
C ARG A 607 13.73 9.56 21.94
N ARG A 608 13.51 10.80 21.46
CA ARG A 608 14.51 11.87 21.50
C ARG A 608 13.98 13.03 22.32
N GLU A 609 14.86 13.68 23.07
CA GLU A 609 14.53 14.78 23.96
C GLU A 609 13.67 15.89 23.29
N LEU A 610 14.05 16.30 22.07
CA LEU A 610 13.27 17.26 21.29
C LEU A 610 11.88 16.76 20.87
N GLY A 611 11.74 15.47 20.59
CA GLY A 611 10.44 14.86 20.28
C GLY A 611 9.54 14.79 21.50
N ALA A 612 10.10 14.43 22.66
CA ALA A 612 9.38 14.40 23.94
C ALA A 612 8.87 15.81 24.34
N GLN A 613 9.59 16.88 23.98
CA GLN A 613 9.15 18.26 24.23
C GLN A 613 7.82 18.60 23.56
N ILE A 614 7.49 18.00 22.40
CA ILE A 614 6.22 18.22 21.71
C ILE A 614 5.05 17.72 22.55
N ARG A 615 5.21 16.61 23.27
CA ARG A 615 4.17 16.06 24.17
C ARG A 615 3.89 16.99 25.36
N ASN A 616 4.85 17.84 25.79
CA ASN A 616 4.61 18.85 26.82
C ASN A 616 3.62 19.94 26.41
N MET A 617 3.41 20.12 25.12
CA MET A 617 2.52 21.16 24.58
C MET A 617 1.07 20.70 24.47
N PHE A 618 0.83 19.38 24.60
CA PHE A 618 -0.49 18.82 24.77
C PHE A 618 -0.84 18.83 26.24
N VAL A 619 -1.76 19.68 26.64
CA VAL A 619 -2.05 20.02 28.04
C VAL A 619 -3.49 19.78 28.43
N ALA A 620 -3.75 19.60 29.70
CA ALA A 620 -5.10 19.57 30.24
C ALA A 620 -5.75 20.96 30.25
N SER A 621 -7.06 21.01 30.14
CA SER A 621 -7.83 22.25 30.33
C SER A 621 -7.66 22.82 31.76
N PRO A 622 -7.83 24.13 31.96
CA PRO A 622 -7.75 24.73 33.30
C PRO A 622 -8.64 24.01 34.32
N GLY A 623 -8.06 23.59 35.44
CA GLY A 623 -8.75 22.87 36.51
C GLY A 623 -8.88 21.35 36.27
N LYS A 624 -8.34 20.85 35.16
CA LYS A 624 -8.31 19.43 34.80
C LYS A 624 -6.88 18.89 34.80
N VAL A 625 -6.78 17.58 34.69
CA VAL A 625 -5.53 16.81 34.53
C VAL A 625 -5.69 15.79 33.42
N LEU A 626 -4.57 15.28 32.92
CA LEU A 626 -4.51 14.12 32.06
C LEU A 626 -4.21 12.88 32.90
N VAL A 627 -4.86 11.79 32.55
CA VAL A 627 -4.55 10.46 33.05
C VAL A 627 -4.18 9.63 31.84
N ASP A 628 -2.95 9.16 31.81
CA ASP A 628 -2.40 8.29 30.75
C ASP A 628 -2.25 6.89 31.29
N ALA A 629 -2.72 5.90 30.54
CA ALA A 629 -2.67 4.49 30.90
C ALA A 629 -2.14 3.67 29.72
N ASP A 630 -1.00 2.99 29.92
CA ASP A 630 -0.28 2.23 28.91
C ASP A 630 -0.16 0.75 29.29
N TYR A 631 -0.39 -0.14 28.32
CA TYR A 631 -0.20 -1.58 28.54
C TYR A 631 1.28 -1.95 28.64
N SER A 632 1.67 -2.60 29.70
CA SER A 632 3.03 -3.12 29.87
C SER A 632 3.26 -4.35 29.00
N GLN A 633 4.02 -4.21 27.90
CA GLN A 633 4.49 -5.31 27.04
C GLN A 633 3.38 -6.21 26.49
N ILE A 634 2.25 -5.65 26.06
CA ILE A 634 1.05 -6.43 25.66
C ILE A 634 1.35 -7.47 24.60
N GLU A 635 2.14 -7.14 23.55
CA GLU A 635 2.44 -8.08 22.48
C GLU A 635 3.24 -9.30 22.95
N LEU A 636 4.18 -9.11 23.88
CA LEU A 636 4.96 -10.22 24.44
C LEU A 636 4.12 -11.08 25.40
N ARG A 637 3.21 -10.47 26.16
CA ARG A 637 2.24 -11.18 27.01
C ARG A 637 1.29 -12.02 26.17
N LEU A 638 0.82 -11.49 25.06
CA LEU A 638 -0.01 -12.20 24.09
C LEU A 638 0.78 -13.34 23.41
N LEU A 639 2.03 -13.09 23.02
CA LEU A 639 2.88 -14.15 22.49
C LEU A 639 3.04 -15.30 23.47
N ALA A 640 3.33 -15.01 24.74
CA ALA A 640 3.47 -16.03 25.78
C ALA A 640 2.17 -16.85 25.95
N HIS A 641 1.01 -16.18 25.96
CA HIS A 641 -0.29 -16.82 26.06
C HIS A 641 -0.63 -17.68 24.82
N ILE A 642 -0.50 -17.13 23.60
CA ILE A 642 -0.86 -17.80 22.34
C ILE A 642 0.08 -18.97 22.03
N ALA A 643 1.37 -18.80 22.35
CA ALA A 643 2.38 -19.85 22.16
C ALA A 643 2.32 -20.93 23.24
N ASP A 644 1.60 -20.70 24.33
CA ASP A 644 1.53 -21.56 25.50
C ASP A 644 2.90 -21.90 26.08
N ASP A 645 3.81 -20.89 26.13
CA ASP A 645 5.19 -21.07 26.60
C ASP A 645 5.27 -20.90 28.10
N GLU A 646 5.37 -22.03 28.82
CA GLU A 646 5.39 -22.04 30.29
C GLU A 646 6.51 -21.22 30.89
N THR A 647 7.69 -21.16 30.24
CA THR A 647 8.83 -20.37 30.73
C THR A 647 8.53 -18.87 30.64
N MET A 648 7.97 -18.44 29.53
CA MET A 648 7.62 -17.04 29.32
C MET A 648 6.41 -16.62 30.19
N ILE A 649 5.41 -17.49 30.33
CA ILE A 649 4.26 -17.30 31.23
C ILE A 649 4.73 -17.14 32.69
N ALA A 650 5.62 -18.00 33.15
CA ALA A 650 6.17 -17.94 34.51
C ALA A 650 6.93 -16.64 34.76
N ALA A 651 7.75 -16.18 33.80
CA ALA A 651 8.48 -14.92 33.89
C ALA A 651 7.54 -13.71 34.03
N PHE A 652 6.45 -13.67 33.25
CA PHE A 652 5.46 -12.60 33.39
C PHE A 652 4.67 -12.67 34.70
N ARG A 653 4.39 -13.85 35.22
CA ARG A 653 3.67 -14.02 36.48
C ARG A 653 4.53 -13.68 37.71
N SER A 654 5.86 -13.85 37.62
CA SER A 654 6.77 -13.46 38.71
C SER A 654 6.94 -11.94 38.81
N GLY A 655 6.51 -11.18 37.80
CA GLY A 655 6.68 -9.72 37.75
C GLY A 655 8.10 -9.27 37.41
N GLU A 656 8.95 -10.16 36.94
CA GLU A 656 10.31 -9.86 36.53
C GLU A 656 10.34 -9.13 35.17
N ASP A 657 11.39 -8.34 34.95
CA ASP A 657 11.63 -7.69 33.66
C ASP A 657 11.95 -8.74 32.59
N ILE A 658 10.97 -8.99 31.70
CA ILE A 658 11.07 -10.00 30.63
C ILE A 658 12.31 -9.82 29.76
N HIS A 659 12.76 -8.57 29.53
CA HIS A 659 13.96 -8.32 28.74
C HIS A 659 15.24 -8.68 29.52
N ALA A 660 15.25 -8.43 30.81
CA ALA A 660 16.36 -8.86 31.69
C ALA A 660 16.40 -10.40 31.83
N VAL A 661 15.22 -11.02 32.02
CA VAL A 661 15.08 -12.49 32.05
C VAL A 661 15.57 -13.11 30.74
N THR A 662 15.13 -12.59 29.60
CA THR A 662 15.58 -13.04 28.29
C THR A 662 17.09 -12.85 28.12
N ALA A 663 17.64 -11.70 28.53
CA ALA A 663 19.10 -11.46 28.50
C ALA A 663 19.88 -12.47 29.34
N SER A 664 19.45 -12.68 30.57
CA SER A 664 20.05 -13.71 31.47
C SER A 664 20.10 -15.08 30.77
N GLN A 665 19.03 -15.47 30.15
CA GLN A 665 18.87 -16.78 29.49
C GLN A 665 19.65 -16.90 28.17
N VAL A 666 19.62 -15.87 27.33
CA VAL A 666 20.29 -15.85 26.02
C VAL A 666 21.81 -15.74 26.16
N PHE A 667 22.28 -14.92 27.11
CA PHE A 667 23.73 -14.71 27.35
C PHE A 667 24.31 -15.65 28.40
N GLY A 668 23.46 -16.40 29.13
CA GLY A 668 23.91 -17.34 30.16
C GLY A 668 24.55 -16.67 31.39
N VAL A 669 24.04 -15.49 31.76
CA VAL A 669 24.52 -14.72 32.93
C VAL A 669 23.42 -14.66 34.00
N PRO A 670 23.76 -14.57 35.33
CA PRO A 670 22.78 -14.33 36.36
C PRO A 670 21.92 -13.07 36.10
N LEU A 671 20.67 -13.08 36.56
CA LEU A 671 19.75 -11.99 36.30
C LEU A 671 20.23 -10.64 36.84
N ASP A 672 20.86 -10.64 38.01
CA ASP A 672 21.47 -9.46 38.68
C ASP A 672 22.78 -8.97 38.05
N GLU A 673 23.40 -9.78 37.17
CA GLU A 673 24.60 -9.42 36.42
C GLU A 673 24.29 -8.95 34.97
N VAL A 674 23.02 -8.92 34.56
CA VAL A 674 22.62 -8.47 33.22
C VAL A 674 22.95 -7.00 33.01
N THR A 675 23.80 -6.72 32.02
CA THR A 675 24.19 -5.36 31.69
C THR A 675 23.07 -4.63 30.91
N PRO A 676 23.01 -3.28 30.93
CA PRO A 676 22.05 -2.49 30.13
C PRO A 676 22.13 -2.80 28.63
N LEU A 677 23.32 -3.08 28.10
CA LEU A 677 23.52 -3.44 26.70
C LEU A 677 22.94 -4.81 26.39
N GLN A 678 23.18 -5.82 27.22
CA GLN A 678 22.58 -7.15 27.06
C GLN A 678 21.03 -7.10 27.12
N ARG A 679 20.50 -6.34 28.08
CA ARG A 679 19.07 -6.10 28.18
C ARG A 679 18.51 -5.42 26.92
N SER A 680 19.24 -4.46 26.34
CA SER A 680 18.85 -3.79 25.08
C SER A 680 18.87 -4.75 23.89
N HIS A 681 19.90 -5.60 23.78
CA HIS A 681 19.96 -6.65 22.76
C HIS A 681 18.82 -7.66 22.91
N ALA A 682 18.54 -8.12 24.13
CA ALA A 682 17.42 -9.02 24.40
C ALA A 682 16.06 -8.37 24.07
N LYS A 683 15.90 -7.08 24.32
CA LYS A 683 14.72 -6.32 23.90
C LYS A 683 14.56 -6.36 22.38
N ALA A 684 15.62 -6.14 21.62
CA ALA A 684 15.59 -6.23 20.14
C ALA A 684 15.28 -7.66 19.66
N VAL A 685 15.80 -8.69 20.33
CA VAL A 685 15.48 -10.10 20.03
C VAL A 685 14.00 -10.38 20.30
N ASN A 686 13.48 -10.02 21.48
CA ASN A 686 12.08 -10.23 21.86
C ASN A 686 11.11 -9.63 20.83
N PHE A 687 11.28 -8.34 20.51
CA PHE A 687 10.41 -7.68 19.53
C PHE A 687 10.67 -8.20 18.10
N GLY A 688 11.93 -8.41 17.75
CA GLY A 688 12.30 -8.93 16.44
C GLY A 688 11.62 -10.28 16.14
N ILE A 689 11.53 -11.15 17.11
CA ILE A 689 10.88 -12.47 16.97
C ILE A 689 9.38 -12.33 16.75
N VAL A 690 8.69 -11.46 17.52
CA VAL A 690 7.27 -11.14 17.30
C VAL A 690 7.01 -10.70 15.85
N TYR A 691 7.95 -9.95 15.26
CA TYR A 691 7.83 -9.44 13.89
C TYR A 691 8.43 -10.36 12.82
N GLY A 692 8.93 -11.53 13.18
CA GLY A 692 9.53 -12.49 12.24
C GLY A 692 10.83 -11.97 11.61
N ILE A 693 11.67 -11.30 12.40
CA ILE A 693 12.96 -10.75 11.96
C ILE A 693 13.93 -11.86 11.50
N SER A 694 14.72 -11.57 10.47
CA SER A 694 15.84 -12.44 10.08
C SER A 694 17.09 -12.17 10.92
N ALA A 695 17.98 -13.16 11.05
CA ALA A 695 19.28 -12.99 11.74
C ALA A 695 20.13 -11.87 11.08
N PHE A 696 19.98 -11.66 9.78
CA PHE A 696 20.66 -10.56 9.07
C PHE A 696 20.13 -9.19 9.51
N SER A 697 18.81 -9.01 9.59
CA SER A 697 18.22 -7.75 10.03
C SER A 697 18.48 -7.48 11.50
N LEU A 698 18.35 -8.50 12.35
CA LEU A 698 18.69 -8.39 13.78
C LEU A 698 20.15 -7.96 13.99
N ALA A 699 21.09 -8.54 13.24
CA ALA A 699 22.51 -8.18 13.31
C ALA A 699 22.75 -6.70 13.00
N GLN A 700 22.02 -6.16 12.01
CA GLN A 700 22.09 -4.72 11.68
C GLN A 700 21.51 -3.84 12.80
N ASP A 701 20.38 -4.27 13.40
CA ASP A 701 19.69 -3.48 14.42
C ASP A 701 20.49 -3.36 15.72
N ILE A 702 21.19 -4.42 16.11
CA ILE A 702 21.96 -4.43 17.37
C ILE A 702 23.49 -4.26 17.17
N GLY A 703 23.96 -4.10 15.92
CA GLY A 703 25.36 -3.79 15.61
C GLY A 703 26.33 -4.94 15.85
N VAL A 704 25.90 -6.21 15.68
CA VAL A 704 26.72 -7.41 15.85
C VAL A 704 26.90 -8.16 14.51
N PHE A 705 27.76 -9.19 14.51
CA PHE A 705 27.88 -10.06 13.35
C PHE A 705 26.63 -10.94 13.17
N GLN A 706 26.31 -11.29 11.94
CA GLN A 706 25.14 -12.14 11.63
C GLN A 706 25.19 -13.50 12.34
N SER A 707 26.38 -14.07 12.54
CA SER A 707 26.57 -15.30 13.28
C SER A 707 26.20 -15.17 14.77
N GLU A 708 26.48 -14.02 15.37
CA GLU A 708 26.14 -13.72 16.78
C GLU A 708 24.62 -13.51 16.90
N ALA A 709 23.99 -12.71 16.00
CA ALA A 709 22.57 -12.52 15.99
C ALA A 709 21.83 -13.86 15.82
N LYS A 710 22.35 -14.75 14.97
CA LYS A 710 21.82 -16.12 14.81
C LYS A 710 21.96 -16.93 16.10
N ALA A 711 23.10 -16.87 16.76
CA ALA A 711 23.31 -17.56 18.03
C ALA A 711 22.34 -17.06 19.12
N TYR A 712 22.07 -15.75 19.18
CA TYR A 712 21.08 -15.20 20.10
C TYR A 712 19.66 -15.72 19.80
N MET A 713 19.26 -15.78 18.52
CA MET A 713 17.95 -16.35 18.13
C MET A 713 17.87 -17.84 18.45
N ASP A 714 18.92 -18.61 18.18
CA ASP A 714 18.97 -20.05 18.48
C ASP A 714 18.87 -20.30 19.99
N SER A 715 19.58 -19.52 20.82
CA SER A 715 19.50 -19.56 22.28
C SER A 715 18.10 -19.21 22.79
N TYR A 716 17.48 -18.17 22.20
CA TYR A 716 16.12 -17.78 22.52
C TYR A 716 15.12 -18.93 22.27
N PHE A 717 15.17 -19.54 21.08
CA PHE A 717 14.28 -20.64 20.72
C PHE A 717 14.58 -21.96 21.46
N ALA A 718 15.80 -22.15 21.93
CA ALA A 718 16.13 -23.26 22.82
C ALA A 718 15.52 -23.08 24.21
N LYS A 719 15.30 -21.84 24.64
CA LYS A 719 14.71 -21.52 25.95
C LYS A 719 13.18 -21.41 25.86
N TYR A 720 12.69 -20.64 24.86
CA TYR A 720 11.27 -20.44 24.63
C TYR A 720 10.79 -21.37 23.50
N HIS A 721 10.78 -22.68 23.78
CA HIS A 721 10.44 -23.69 22.77
C HIS A 721 8.95 -23.66 22.37
N GLY A 722 8.05 -23.25 23.27
CA GLY A 722 6.64 -23.02 22.97
C GLY A 722 6.47 -21.95 21.88
N VAL A 723 7.23 -20.84 21.96
CA VAL A 723 7.23 -19.80 20.93
C VAL A 723 7.73 -20.34 19.59
N ARG A 724 8.84 -21.10 19.58
CA ARG A 724 9.38 -21.73 18.37
C ARG A 724 8.35 -22.64 17.70
N ASP A 725 7.70 -23.48 18.48
CA ASP A 725 6.73 -24.47 17.98
C ASP A 725 5.44 -23.80 17.52
N TYR A 726 4.99 -22.71 18.19
CA TYR A 726 3.93 -21.84 17.72
C TYR A 726 4.24 -21.23 16.35
N MET A 727 5.41 -20.63 16.20
CA MET A 727 5.80 -19.98 14.94
C MET A 727 5.76 -20.93 13.74
N LYS A 728 6.20 -22.17 13.93
CA LYS A 728 6.11 -23.21 12.89
C LYS A 728 4.66 -23.58 12.59
N ARG A 729 3.90 -23.89 13.64
CA ARG A 729 2.51 -24.33 13.55
C ARG A 729 1.62 -23.29 12.86
N ILE A 730 1.73 -21.99 13.23
CA ILE A 730 0.87 -20.95 12.67
C ILE A 730 1.13 -20.72 11.19
N VAL A 731 2.39 -20.81 10.73
CA VAL A 731 2.72 -20.67 9.31
C VAL A 731 2.21 -21.87 8.50
N GLU A 732 2.36 -23.09 9.02
CA GLU A 732 1.84 -24.30 8.37
C GLU A 732 0.32 -24.27 8.30
N GLN A 733 -0.35 -23.89 9.40
CA GLN A 733 -1.79 -23.74 9.45
C GLN A 733 -2.28 -22.66 8.48
N ALA A 734 -1.63 -21.48 8.46
CA ALA A 734 -1.96 -20.41 7.51
C ALA A 734 -1.81 -20.84 6.04
N LYS A 735 -0.81 -21.68 5.72
CA LYS A 735 -0.66 -22.25 4.37
C LYS A 735 -1.78 -23.23 4.02
N ALA A 736 -2.27 -24.00 4.98
CA ALA A 736 -3.36 -24.95 4.78
C ALA A 736 -4.71 -24.23 4.65
N ASP A 737 -5.00 -23.33 5.58
CA ASP A 737 -6.30 -22.66 5.69
C ASP A 737 -6.44 -21.45 4.73
N GLY A 738 -5.31 -20.81 4.37
CA GLY A 738 -5.26 -19.60 3.55
C GLY A 738 -5.51 -18.30 4.33
N TYR A 739 -5.63 -18.35 5.65
CA TYR A 739 -5.86 -17.19 6.52
C TYR A 739 -5.30 -17.40 7.93
N VAL A 740 -5.28 -16.31 8.70
CA VAL A 740 -5.05 -16.31 10.15
C VAL A 740 -6.12 -15.50 10.87
N THR A 741 -6.29 -15.73 12.19
CA THR A 741 -7.25 -15.00 13.01
C THR A 741 -6.62 -14.49 14.29
N THR A 742 -7.21 -13.42 14.87
CA THR A 742 -6.97 -13.00 16.25
C THR A 742 -7.75 -13.90 17.23
N LEU A 743 -7.50 -13.74 18.53
CA LEU A 743 -8.28 -14.41 19.57
C LEU A 743 -9.75 -13.94 19.63
N PHE A 744 -10.07 -12.80 19.03
CA PHE A 744 -11.43 -12.27 18.88
C PHE A 744 -12.09 -12.66 17.55
N GLY A 745 -11.43 -13.49 16.73
CA GLY A 745 -11.98 -13.94 15.45
C GLY A 745 -11.76 -12.99 14.28
N ARG A 746 -11.02 -11.87 14.44
CA ARG A 746 -10.65 -11.01 13.30
C ARG A 746 -9.83 -11.81 12.32
N ARG A 747 -10.32 -11.95 11.10
CA ARG A 747 -9.70 -12.75 10.05
C ARG A 747 -8.88 -11.89 9.09
N ARG A 748 -7.75 -12.47 8.63
CA ARG A 748 -6.96 -11.95 7.52
C ARG A 748 -6.61 -13.06 6.56
N ASP A 749 -7.10 -12.98 5.33
CA ASP A 749 -6.73 -13.88 4.24
C ASP A 749 -5.29 -13.59 3.77
N LEU A 750 -4.56 -14.65 3.41
CA LEU A 750 -3.14 -14.61 3.07
C LEU A 750 -2.86 -15.28 1.71
N PRO A 751 -3.37 -14.70 0.61
CA PRO A 751 -3.11 -15.22 -0.73
C PRO A 751 -1.61 -15.24 -1.07
N GLU A 752 -0.81 -14.38 -0.44
CA GLU A 752 0.64 -14.28 -0.61
C GLU A 752 1.36 -15.60 -0.30
N LEU A 753 0.84 -16.41 0.61
CA LEU A 753 1.44 -17.70 0.99
C LEU A 753 1.47 -18.72 -0.16
N ARG A 754 0.57 -18.58 -1.13
CA ARG A 754 0.49 -19.44 -2.33
C ARG A 754 1.33 -18.91 -3.48
N SER A 755 1.91 -17.70 -3.37
CA SER A 755 2.67 -17.07 -4.44
C SER A 755 3.97 -17.83 -4.75
N SER A 756 4.27 -17.98 -6.03
CA SER A 756 5.57 -18.50 -6.50
C SER A 756 6.72 -17.53 -6.22
N ASN A 757 6.42 -16.23 -6.02
CA ASN A 757 7.41 -15.21 -5.66
C ASN A 757 7.86 -15.38 -4.21
N PHE A 758 9.15 -15.68 -4.01
CA PHE A 758 9.75 -15.85 -2.68
C PHE A 758 9.52 -14.65 -1.75
N ASN A 759 9.64 -13.42 -2.24
CA ASN A 759 9.49 -12.21 -1.41
C ASN A 759 8.05 -12.05 -0.93
N LEU A 760 7.06 -12.30 -1.81
CA LEU A 760 5.64 -12.25 -1.44
C LEU A 760 5.30 -13.37 -0.46
N ARG A 761 5.77 -14.59 -0.71
CA ARG A 761 5.54 -15.71 0.21
C ARG A 761 6.17 -15.46 1.58
N SER A 762 7.41 -14.98 1.63
CA SER A 762 8.08 -14.61 2.90
C SER A 762 7.38 -13.44 3.60
N PHE A 763 6.77 -12.50 2.85
CA PHE A 763 5.92 -11.47 3.44
C PHE A 763 4.67 -12.09 4.07
N GLY A 764 3.97 -12.98 3.36
CA GLY A 764 2.81 -13.71 3.90
C GLY A 764 3.14 -14.50 5.17
N GLU A 765 4.30 -15.17 5.22
CA GLU A 765 4.77 -15.89 6.42
C GLU A 765 4.98 -14.94 7.62
N ARG A 766 5.58 -13.76 7.41
CA ARG A 766 5.70 -12.75 8.48
C ARG A 766 4.35 -12.23 8.95
N VAL A 767 3.42 -12.01 8.02
CA VAL A 767 2.06 -11.58 8.38
C VAL A 767 1.35 -12.67 9.18
N ALA A 768 1.51 -13.95 8.82
CA ALA A 768 0.93 -15.07 9.57
C ALA A 768 1.43 -15.14 11.03
N LEU A 769 2.71 -14.79 11.26
CA LEU A 769 3.29 -14.73 12.61
C LEU A 769 2.79 -13.54 13.41
N ASN A 770 2.71 -12.38 12.79
CA ASN A 770 2.51 -11.11 13.47
C ASN A 770 1.02 -10.78 13.71
N MET A 771 0.16 -11.07 12.71
CA MET A 771 -1.25 -10.65 12.75
C MET A 771 -2.05 -11.20 13.94
N PRO A 772 -1.90 -12.46 14.37
CA PRO A 772 -2.62 -12.96 15.54
C PRO A 772 -2.26 -12.21 16.82
N ILE A 773 -1.02 -11.76 16.95
CA ILE A 773 -0.53 -11.04 18.14
C ILE A 773 -0.94 -9.57 18.07
N GLN A 774 -0.55 -8.85 17.02
CA GLN A 774 -0.84 -7.43 16.87
C GLN A 774 -2.34 -7.15 16.75
N GLY A 775 -3.05 -8.01 15.99
CA GLY A 775 -4.49 -7.86 15.84
C GLY A 775 -5.23 -8.11 17.15
N THR A 776 -4.82 -9.11 17.95
CA THR A 776 -5.40 -9.33 19.28
C THR A 776 -5.13 -8.16 20.21
N ALA A 777 -3.92 -7.56 20.19
CA ALA A 777 -3.64 -6.35 20.96
C ALA A 777 -4.54 -5.17 20.53
N ALA A 778 -4.77 -5.02 19.22
CA ALA A 778 -5.69 -4.01 18.69
C ALA A 778 -7.14 -4.24 19.11
N ASP A 779 -7.61 -5.49 19.14
CA ASP A 779 -8.94 -5.84 19.59
C ASP A 779 -9.11 -5.57 21.12
N ILE A 780 -8.08 -5.88 21.91
CA ILE A 780 -8.07 -5.61 23.35
C ILE A 780 -8.18 -4.11 23.64
N ILE A 781 -7.33 -3.27 23.01
CA ILE A 781 -7.37 -1.82 23.28
C ILE A 781 -8.71 -1.22 22.86
N LYS A 782 -9.29 -1.66 21.74
CA LYS A 782 -10.61 -1.24 21.29
C LYS A 782 -11.72 -1.62 22.27
N ALA A 783 -11.69 -2.84 22.77
CA ALA A 783 -12.63 -3.30 23.79
C ALA A 783 -12.46 -2.52 25.11
N ALA A 784 -11.22 -2.23 25.52
CA ALA A 784 -10.92 -1.39 26.67
C ALA A 784 -11.50 0.03 26.49
N MET A 785 -11.34 0.65 25.32
CA MET A 785 -11.90 1.98 25.04
C MET A 785 -13.42 2.00 25.22
N VAL A 786 -14.11 0.99 24.71
CA VAL A 786 -15.58 0.87 24.85
C VAL A 786 -15.98 0.73 26.31
N ARG A 787 -15.28 -0.11 27.08
CA ARG A 787 -15.57 -0.33 28.51
C ARG A 787 -15.28 0.90 29.36
N VAL A 788 -14.12 1.52 29.16
CA VAL A 788 -13.70 2.73 29.89
C VAL A 788 -14.70 3.87 29.67
N ASP A 789 -15.07 4.15 28.40
CA ASP A 789 -16.06 5.19 28.09
C ASP A 789 -17.42 4.88 28.72
N ALA A 790 -17.89 3.64 28.59
CA ALA A 790 -19.16 3.22 29.15
C ALA A 790 -19.19 3.38 30.67
N ARG A 791 -18.11 3.00 31.38
CA ARG A 791 -18.02 3.09 32.85
C ARG A 791 -17.94 4.52 33.33
N MET A 792 -17.08 5.37 32.72
CA MET A 792 -16.99 6.79 33.07
C MET A 792 -18.36 7.48 32.93
N ARG A 793 -19.10 7.18 31.88
CA ARG A 793 -20.44 7.72 31.66
C ARG A 793 -21.49 7.17 32.64
N ALA A 794 -21.41 5.89 32.96
CA ALA A 794 -22.33 5.27 33.91
C ALA A 794 -22.15 5.82 35.36
N GLU A 795 -20.89 6.16 35.72
CA GLU A 795 -20.58 6.79 37.01
C GLU A 795 -20.80 8.33 36.99
N GLY A 796 -21.23 8.89 35.84
CA GLY A 796 -21.55 10.32 35.71
C GLY A 796 -20.34 11.26 35.80
N LEU A 797 -19.14 10.77 35.46
CA LEU A 797 -17.91 11.54 35.47
C LEU A 797 -17.83 12.56 34.31
N GLU A 798 -17.18 13.69 34.54
CA GLU A 798 -16.86 14.67 33.48
C GLU A 798 -15.64 14.29 32.65
N ALA A 799 -15.03 13.15 32.96
CA ALA A 799 -13.87 12.60 32.29
C ALA A 799 -14.17 12.26 30.81
N LYS A 800 -13.20 12.50 29.92
CA LYS A 800 -13.32 12.27 28.49
C LYS A 800 -12.08 11.60 27.93
N LEU A 801 -12.24 10.52 27.16
CA LEU A 801 -11.18 9.97 26.32
C LEU A 801 -10.79 11.01 25.26
N LEU A 802 -9.48 11.27 25.10
CA LEU A 802 -8.95 12.23 24.14
C LEU A 802 -8.22 11.56 22.99
N LEU A 803 -7.34 10.59 23.31
CA LEU A 803 -6.43 10.01 22.36
C LEU A 803 -6.16 8.54 22.68
N GLN A 804 -5.94 7.76 21.63
CA GLN A 804 -5.39 6.41 21.67
C GLN A 804 -4.12 6.40 20.84
N VAL A 805 -2.99 5.97 21.42
CA VAL A 805 -1.70 5.87 20.74
C VAL A 805 -1.11 4.49 21.03
N HIS A 806 -0.97 3.66 20.00
CA HIS A 806 -0.47 2.28 20.10
C HIS A 806 -1.25 1.44 21.13
N ASP A 807 -0.73 1.28 22.34
CA ASP A 807 -1.28 0.55 23.49
C ASP A 807 -1.63 1.47 24.67
N GLU A 808 -1.67 2.79 24.45
CA GLU A 808 -1.87 3.87 25.41
C GLU A 808 -3.25 4.54 25.23
N LEU A 809 -3.93 4.85 26.34
CA LEU A 809 -5.18 5.63 26.41
C LEU A 809 -4.97 6.89 27.25
N ILE A 810 -5.39 8.04 26.71
CA ILE A 810 -5.28 9.34 27.37
C ILE A 810 -6.67 9.89 27.65
N VAL A 811 -6.93 10.22 28.92
CA VAL A 811 -8.19 10.77 29.41
C VAL A 811 -7.94 12.15 30.04
N GLU A 812 -8.78 13.14 29.76
CA GLU A 812 -8.85 14.42 30.47
C GLU A 812 -9.98 14.38 31.49
N CYS A 813 -9.71 14.74 32.75
CA CYS A 813 -10.75 14.78 33.78
C CYS A 813 -10.51 15.94 34.76
N PRO A 814 -11.55 16.38 35.50
CA PRO A 814 -11.36 17.25 36.67
C PRO A 814 -10.34 16.66 37.65
N ALA A 815 -9.51 17.49 38.27
CA ALA A 815 -8.48 17.00 39.20
C ALA A 815 -9.06 16.19 40.37
N ALA A 816 -10.30 16.47 40.75
CA ALA A 816 -11.01 15.72 41.82
C ALA A 816 -11.39 14.28 41.37
N GLU A 817 -11.52 13.99 40.08
CA GLU A 817 -11.89 12.68 39.54
C GLU A 817 -10.66 11.84 39.21
N ALA A 818 -9.46 12.43 39.23
CA ALA A 818 -8.25 11.83 38.64
C ALA A 818 -7.91 10.44 39.15
N GLU A 819 -7.98 10.20 40.46
CA GLU A 819 -7.70 8.89 41.04
C GLU A 819 -8.79 7.86 40.74
N THR A 820 -10.06 8.29 40.63
CA THR A 820 -11.17 7.42 40.20
C THR A 820 -10.97 7.03 38.73
N VAL A 821 -10.65 7.98 37.88
CA VAL A 821 -10.40 7.71 36.46
C VAL A 821 -9.19 6.81 36.27
N ARG A 822 -8.10 7.02 37.02
CA ARG A 822 -6.93 6.14 37.01
C ARG A 822 -7.30 4.71 37.38
N ALA A 823 -8.10 4.55 38.47
CA ALA A 823 -8.56 3.22 38.89
C ALA A 823 -9.44 2.55 37.83
N ILE A 824 -10.34 3.29 37.17
CA ILE A 824 -11.19 2.78 36.09
C ILE A 824 -10.34 2.33 34.91
N LEU A 825 -9.36 3.14 34.48
CA LEU A 825 -8.47 2.78 33.37
C LEU A 825 -7.72 1.49 33.67
N ILE A 826 -7.09 1.38 34.82
CA ILE A 826 -6.36 0.15 35.20
C ILE A 826 -7.32 -1.04 35.22
N GLU A 827 -8.46 -0.93 35.93
CA GLU A 827 -9.38 -2.05 36.09
C GLU A 827 -9.97 -2.52 34.73
N GLU A 828 -10.48 -1.59 33.91
CA GLU A 828 -11.13 -1.97 32.64
C GLU A 828 -10.13 -2.43 31.60
N MET A 829 -8.91 -1.87 31.55
CA MET A 829 -7.87 -2.31 30.63
C MET A 829 -7.28 -3.66 31.03
N GLU A 830 -6.96 -3.89 32.31
CA GLU A 830 -6.38 -5.16 32.76
C GLU A 830 -7.39 -6.34 32.66
N HIS A 831 -8.69 -6.08 32.83
CA HIS A 831 -9.72 -7.11 32.85
C HIS A 831 -10.55 -7.22 31.55
N VAL A 832 -10.04 -6.71 30.43
CA VAL A 832 -10.69 -6.93 29.12
C VAL A 832 -10.82 -8.42 28.82
N VAL A 833 -9.79 -9.18 29.18
CA VAL A 833 -9.68 -10.63 28.97
C VAL A 833 -9.10 -11.31 30.23
N ASP A 834 -9.41 -12.59 30.39
CA ASP A 834 -8.82 -13.45 31.41
C ASP A 834 -7.89 -14.49 30.74
N TYR A 835 -6.62 -14.11 30.58
CA TYR A 835 -5.59 -14.95 29.95
C TYR A 835 -4.63 -15.58 30.96
N ARG A 836 -3.89 -16.62 30.57
CA ARG A 836 -2.85 -17.23 31.40
C ARG A 836 -1.75 -16.24 31.82
N VAL A 837 -1.53 -15.19 31.03
CA VAL A 837 -0.64 -14.07 31.36
C VAL A 837 -1.51 -12.86 31.67
N PRO A 838 -1.47 -12.30 32.88
CA PRO A 838 -2.26 -11.13 33.23
C PRO A 838 -1.79 -9.92 32.42
N LEU A 839 -2.74 -9.11 31.94
CA LEU A 839 -2.41 -7.81 31.40
C LEU A 839 -2.12 -6.86 32.55
N LEU A 840 -1.10 -6.03 32.40
CA LEU A 840 -0.74 -5.00 33.38
C LEU A 840 -0.72 -3.64 32.72
N VAL A 841 -1.22 -2.64 33.45
CA VAL A 841 -1.33 -1.26 33.00
C VAL A 841 -0.58 -0.33 33.95
N ASP A 842 0.30 0.50 33.39
CA ASP A 842 0.91 1.61 34.10
C ASP A 842 0.09 2.88 33.83
N ALA A 843 -0.39 3.54 34.90
CA ALA A 843 -1.22 4.72 34.77
C ALA A 843 -0.72 5.86 35.65
N LYS A 844 -0.52 7.02 35.03
CA LYS A 844 0.02 8.23 35.66
C LYS A 844 -0.87 9.43 35.42
N ILE A 845 -0.71 10.43 36.26
CA ILE A 845 -1.47 11.70 36.22
C ILE A 845 -0.48 12.82 35.99
N GLY A 846 -0.82 13.75 35.09
CA GLY A 846 0.01 14.91 34.79
C GLY A 846 -0.80 16.11 34.29
N ALA A 847 -0.19 17.26 34.23
CA ALA A 847 -0.79 18.46 33.61
C ALA A 847 -0.61 18.49 32.09
N SER A 848 0.39 17.77 31.58
CA SER A 848 0.66 17.60 30.16
C SER A 848 0.80 16.12 29.80
N TRP A 849 0.74 15.80 28.50
CA TRP A 849 0.94 14.42 28.03
C TRP A 849 2.31 13.86 28.43
N ALA A 850 3.36 14.68 28.37
CA ALA A 850 4.70 14.23 28.77
C ALA A 850 4.83 13.95 30.28
N GLU A 851 4.09 14.69 31.12
CA GLU A 851 4.09 14.45 32.58
C GLU A 851 3.25 13.24 32.97
N ALA A 852 2.19 12.95 32.22
CA ALA A 852 1.33 11.80 32.45
C ALA A 852 1.88 10.48 31.84
N HIS A 853 2.87 10.54 30.94
CA HIS A 853 3.46 9.36 30.24
C HIS A 853 4.70 8.71 30.95
#